data_a0d128b857b8b953c089bf5ecafce50b
#
_entry.id   a0d128b857b8b953c089bf5ecafce50b
#
_cell.length_a   1.000
_cell.length_b   1.000
_cell.length_c   1.000
_cell.angle_alpha   90.00
_cell.angle_beta   90.00
_cell.angle_gamma   90.00
#
_symmetry.space_group_name_H-M   'P 1'
#
loop_
_entity.id
_entity.type
_entity.pdbx_description
1 polymer ?
#
loop_
_entity_poly.entity_id
_entity_poly.type
_entity_poly.pdbx_seq_one_letter_code
_entity_poly.pdbx_strand_id
1 'polypeptide(L)'
;MAVGNEEQSSKFITTEPLKVSSEAGEQKVWDAVKSAFSDRNCIGYWRYPIFSKVGEIRKEPDILIVDREFGLVVIEVLPVTLDQIVAIHDDIWQLQNYYTAEANPYQRAEHPLRALIAYTDRESAIWRRVTGRAIVALPLITQEQWQQKGFDQLPHCPPLIFQDQLGKVGCIERIQQISSVVPGENLEDKDWELLLSVIGGTPVLRKPPRATVSTTGKTRASVMDSLRERLYEIDLQQEHIGKEIPPGPQRIRGIAGSGKTVLLCQKAAHMHLKHPDWDIALVFFTRSLYHLMTGLLDQWIRRFGGGELQYDPKTNQKLRVLHAWGAKEHPGLYSTICDYHGKRRGTVTDTKERQPNRGLADLCKRLQEEIKIEPIFDAILIDEGQDLVAEDDLKYEDKQAIYWLAYQALRPVSEEKPEERRLIWAYDEAQSLDSIAVPKAKEVFGENLSNFLSKQPQYSGGIKRSEVMRRCYRTPGPILTAAHAIGMGLLRPEGMLAGITNKDDWNKIGYDVKGDFRRVGKPITVHRPPQHSPNPISELWGTPLLEFQTYGSRQEEMTALAENIMHNIVHDSLNPSRDILVVIVGSNSEAMELETEVASFLMDQDIDIYIPTALTINDLVPQWPNNDPDKFWHEGGVTVSRINRAKGHEADMVYVVGFDNVARNESDVNCRNQLFVALTRARGWASLSGVGNYPMYDEMRQVIASGDTFTFTYKRPPKRDIGDGETV
;
A
#
# COMPACT_ATOMS: atom_id res chain seq x y z
N MET A 1 -1.77 -14.96 24.31
CA MET A 1 -0.37 -14.54 24.49
C MET A 1 0.39 -14.30 23.18
N ALA A 2 0.00 -14.85 22.04
CA ALA A 2 0.66 -14.60 20.74
C ALA A 2 0.28 -13.24 20.12
N VAL A 3 -0.94 -12.74 20.32
CA VAL A 3 -1.41 -11.45 19.76
C VAL A 3 -0.67 -10.26 20.37
N GLY A 4 -0.31 -10.30 21.65
CA GLY A 4 0.42 -9.20 22.32
C GLY A 4 1.88 -9.03 21.84
N ASN A 5 2.51 -10.08 21.31
CA ASN A 5 3.90 -10.01 20.83
C ASN A 5 3.98 -9.43 19.39
N GLU A 6 2.96 -9.59 18.56
CA GLU A 6 2.93 -9.00 17.21
C GLU A 6 2.71 -7.48 17.24
N GLU A 7 1.88 -6.97 18.15
CA GLU A 7 1.68 -5.52 18.32
C GLU A 7 2.92 -4.83 18.90
N GLN A 8 3.63 -5.49 19.82
CA GLN A 8 4.89 -4.95 20.38
C GLN A 8 6.03 -4.89 19.37
N SER A 9 6.11 -5.81 18.41
CA SER A 9 7.13 -5.76 17.36
C SER A 9 6.82 -4.72 16.27
N SER A 10 5.56 -4.33 16.09
CA SER A 10 5.12 -3.44 15.00
C SER A 10 5.51 -1.96 15.19
N LYS A 11 5.80 -1.51 16.40
CA LYS A 11 6.15 -0.10 16.67
C LYS A 11 7.63 0.26 16.50
N PHE A 12 8.49 -0.73 16.20
CA PHE A 12 9.92 -0.52 15.93
C PHE A 12 10.25 -0.90 14.50
N ILE A 13 10.59 0.10 13.69
CA ILE A 13 10.75 0.00 12.25
C ILE A 13 12.23 0.01 11.88
N THR A 14 12.70 -1.07 11.23
CA THR A 14 14.04 -1.15 10.65
C THR A 14 13.94 -0.85 9.17
N THR A 15 14.42 0.30 8.73
CA THR A 15 14.26 0.73 7.32
C THR A 15 15.15 0.00 6.35
N GLU A 16 16.34 -0.43 6.79
CA GLU A 16 17.27 -1.26 6.01
C GLU A 16 17.95 -2.32 6.89
N PRO A 17 18.38 -3.45 6.31
CA PRO A 17 19.20 -4.41 7.04
C PRO A 17 20.50 -3.79 7.55
N LEU A 18 20.91 -4.18 8.75
CA LEU A 18 22.18 -3.80 9.33
C LEU A 18 23.33 -4.39 8.49
N LYS A 19 24.41 -3.62 8.28
CA LYS A 19 25.60 -4.10 7.56
C LYS A 19 26.47 -4.94 8.50
N VAL A 20 26.98 -6.10 8.07
CA VAL A 20 27.70 -7.09 8.87
C VAL A 20 28.99 -6.56 9.52
N SER A 21 29.59 -5.50 9.02
CA SER A 21 30.92 -5.01 9.46
C SER A 21 30.94 -3.98 10.60
N SER A 22 29.82 -3.29 10.88
CA SER A 22 29.74 -2.26 11.93
C SER A 22 28.76 -2.60 13.06
N GLU A 23 28.20 -3.78 13.06
CA GLU A 23 26.87 -4.09 13.54
C GLU A 23 26.74 -4.48 15.02
N ALA A 24 27.77 -5.01 15.63
CA ALA A 24 27.62 -5.56 17.00
C ALA A 24 27.26 -4.51 18.05
N GLY A 25 27.83 -3.30 17.92
CA GLY A 25 27.53 -2.18 18.82
C GLY A 25 26.20 -1.53 18.51
N GLU A 26 25.92 -1.29 17.24
CA GLU A 26 24.68 -0.67 16.76
C GLU A 26 23.47 -1.54 17.07
N GLN A 27 23.55 -2.85 16.80
CA GLN A 27 22.48 -3.80 17.11
C GLN A 27 22.20 -3.87 18.62
N LYS A 28 23.26 -3.83 19.44
CA LYS A 28 23.13 -3.83 20.90
C LYS A 28 22.33 -2.63 21.42
N VAL A 29 22.58 -1.43 20.88
CA VAL A 29 21.82 -0.22 21.23
C VAL A 29 20.38 -0.32 20.75
N TRP A 30 20.15 -0.78 19.51
CA TRP A 30 18.80 -0.93 18.96
C TRP A 30 17.97 -1.93 19.78
N ASP A 31 18.54 -3.07 20.16
CA ASP A 31 17.85 -4.06 20.98
C ASP A 31 17.58 -3.55 22.40
N ALA A 32 18.50 -2.80 22.98
CA ALA A 32 18.30 -2.13 24.27
C ALA A 32 17.16 -1.11 24.21
N VAL A 33 17.11 -0.29 23.18
CA VAL A 33 16.04 0.70 22.93
C VAL A 33 14.70 -0.02 22.75
N LYS A 34 14.61 -1.04 21.91
CA LYS A 34 13.37 -1.83 21.74
C LYS A 34 12.87 -2.38 23.07
N SER A 35 13.78 -2.91 23.89
CA SER A 35 13.44 -3.42 25.22
C SER A 35 12.98 -2.32 26.18
N ALA A 36 13.69 -1.19 26.20
CA ALA A 36 13.40 -0.06 27.08
C ALA A 36 12.04 0.58 26.80
N PHE A 37 11.69 0.73 25.54
CA PHE A 37 10.48 1.39 25.10
C PHE A 37 9.30 0.42 24.81
N SER A 38 9.47 -0.89 25.09
CA SER A 38 8.46 -1.92 24.77
C SER A 38 7.07 -1.63 25.33
N ASP A 39 6.97 -1.10 26.55
CA ASP A 39 5.71 -0.86 27.24
C ASP A 39 5.25 0.62 27.18
N ARG A 40 5.96 1.46 26.43
CA ARG A 40 5.66 2.91 26.32
C ARG A 40 4.81 3.20 25.07
N ASN A 41 4.12 4.34 25.10
CA ASN A 41 3.40 4.86 23.93
C ASN A 41 4.40 5.60 23.03
N CYS A 42 4.99 4.87 22.08
CA CYS A 42 6.04 5.38 21.22
C CYS A 42 6.07 4.64 19.87
N ILE A 43 6.79 5.22 18.90
CA ILE A 43 7.26 4.58 17.70
C ILE A 43 8.76 4.78 17.57
N GLY A 44 9.50 3.74 17.17
CA GLY A 44 10.95 3.78 17.03
C GLY A 44 11.38 3.44 15.60
N TYR A 45 12.39 4.14 15.12
CA TYR A 45 12.97 3.92 13.80
C TYR A 45 14.47 3.68 13.90
N TRP A 46 14.93 2.66 13.23
CA TRP A 46 16.32 2.48 12.86
C TRP A 46 16.56 3.13 11.51
N ARG A 47 17.45 4.16 11.46
CA ARG A 47 17.78 4.94 10.26
C ARG A 47 16.56 5.61 9.62
N TYR A 48 15.90 6.47 10.38
CA TYR A 48 14.77 7.26 9.88
C TYR A 48 15.20 8.18 8.73
N PRO A 49 14.58 8.09 7.53
CA PRO A 49 14.99 8.88 6.38
C PRO A 49 14.56 10.34 6.51
N ILE A 50 15.55 11.24 6.55
CA ILE A 50 15.36 12.70 6.46
C ILE A 50 16.06 13.18 5.20
N PHE A 51 15.29 13.75 4.28
CA PHE A 51 15.83 14.25 3.01
C PHE A 51 15.77 15.78 2.99
N SER A 52 16.94 16.43 2.75
CA SER A 52 17.01 17.87 2.52
C SER A 52 16.90 18.23 1.06
N LYS A 53 17.57 17.48 0.17
CA LYS A 53 17.47 17.52 -1.30
C LYS A 53 17.88 16.18 -1.91
N VAL A 54 17.52 15.92 -3.17
CA VAL A 54 18.00 14.76 -3.91
C VAL A 54 19.53 14.86 -4.07
N GLY A 55 20.25 13.87 -3.57
CA GLY A 55 21.70 13.78 -3.71
C GLY A 55 22.54 14.60 -2.72
N GLU A 56 21.94 15.40 -1.86
CA GLU A 56 22.69 16.04 -0.75
C GLU A 56 22.86 15.08 0.43
N ILE A 57 23.94 15.31 1.21
CA ILE A 57 24.34 14.49 2.37
C ILE A 57 23.13 14.27 3.27
N ARG A 58 22.73 13.03 3.39
CA ARG A 58 21.58 12.60 4.18
C ARG A 58 21.88 12.76 5.66
N LYS A 59 20.98 13.39 6.35
CA LYS A 59 21.00 13.45 7.81
C LYS A 59 20.06 12.38 8.34
N GLU A 60 20.51 11.11 8.29
CA GLU A 60 19.77 9.99 8.90
C GLU A 60 20.27 9.81 10.33
N PRO A 61 19.42 9.95 11.36
CA PRO A 61 19.77 9.51 12.69
C PRO A 61 19.87 7.98 12.72
N ASP A 62 20.82 7.42 13.46
CA ASP A 62 20.88 5.97 13.64
C ASP A 62 19.60 5.46 14.29
N ILE A 63 19.12 6.14 15.34
CA ILE A 63 17.86 5.80 16.00
C ILE A 63 17.04 7.07 16.22
N LEU A 64 15.77 7.04 15.82
CA LEU A 64 14.75 8.01 16.17
C LEU A 64 13.67 7.33 17.02
N ILE A 65 13.39 7.87 18.19
CA ILE A 65 12.23 7.51 19.00
C ILE A 65 11.27 8.70 19.04
N VAL A 66 10.01 8.45 18.74
CA VAL A 66 8.92 9.39 18.98
C VAL A 66 8.15 8.85 20.16
N ASP A 67 8.29 9.45 21.32
CA ASP A 67 7.70 9.01 22.59
C ASP A 67 6.81 10.09 23.18
N ARG A 68 5.66 9.70 23.72
CA ARG A 68 4.65 10.64 24.20
C ARG A 68 5.15 11.56 25.33
N GLU A 69 6.02 11.05 26.19
CA GLU A 69 6.56 11.82 27.34
C GLU A 69 7.88 12.51 27.02
N PHE A 70 8.74 11.86 26.22
CA PHE A 70 10.06 12.37 25.89
C PHE A 70 10.09 13.24 24.63
N GLY A 71 9.05 13.20 23.79
CA GLY A 71 9.03 13.84 22.48
C GLY A 71 9.89 13.10 21.47
N LEU A 72 10.64 13.84 20.66
CA LEU A 72 11.59 13.27 19.69
C LEU A 72 12.93 13.02 20.38
N VAL A 73 13.39 11.77 20.40
CA VAL A 73 14.69 11.37 20.92
C VAL A 73 15.53 10.82 19.77
N VAL A 74 16.61 11.51 19.44
CA VAL A 74 17.58 11.08 18.43
C VAL A 74 18.80 10.53 19.12
N ILE A 75 19.21 9.31 18.79
CA ILE A 75 20.37 8.63 19.34
C ILE A 75 21.34 8.32 18.19
N GLU A 76 22.53 8.88 18.25
CA GLU A 76 23.66 8.50 17.39
C GLU A 76 24.47 7.41 18.09
N VAL A 77 24.83 6.36 17.38
CA VAL A 77 25.57 5.23 17.93
C VAL A 77 27.02 5.32 17.49
N LEU A 78 27.94 5.41 18.45
CA LEU A 78 29.37 5.38 18.18
C LEU A 78 30.00 4.12 18.77
N PRO A 79 30.16 3.03 17.99
CA PRO A 79 30.63 1.73 18.47
C PRO A 79 32.18 1.70 18.54
N VAL A 80 32.77 2.60 19.33
CA VAL A 80 34.22 2.68 19.57
C VAL A 80 34.56 2.14 20.94
N THR A 81 35.78 1.58 21.08
CA THR A 81 36.37 1.24 22.38
C THR A 81 37.10 2.45 22.96
N LEU A 82 37.33 2.46 24.28
CA LEU A 82 38.01 3.57 24.94
C LEU A 82 39.39 3.86 24.37
N ASP A 83 40.13 2.82 23.97
CA ASP A 83 41.49 2.95 23.40
C ASP A 83 41.50 3.54 21.99
N GLN A 84 40.37 3.54 21.30
CA GLN A 84 40.23 4.18 19.99
C GLN A 84 40.02 5.70 20.11
N ILE A 85 39.65 6.22 21.28
CA ILE A 85 39.50 7.67 21.50
C ILE A 85 40.85 8.24 21.94
N VAL A 86 41.53 8.94 21.04
CA VAL A 86 42.84 9.56 21.29
C VAL A 86 42.70 10.83 22.08
N ALA A 87 41.81 11.70 21.66
CA ALA A 87 41.54 13.01 22.28
C ALA A 87 40.12 13.49 21.91
N ILE A 88 39.63 14.40 22.76
CA ILE A 88 38.40 15.15 22.50
C ILE A 88 38.74 16.62 22.60
N HIS A 89 38.56 17.36 21.49
CA HIS A 89 38.76 18.80 21.42
C HIS A 89 37.44 19.48 21.07
N ASP A 90 36.86 20.17 22.01
CA ASP A 90 35.52 20.71 21.89
C ASP A 90 34.50 19.61 21.50
N ASP A 91 33.88 19.75 20.34
CA ASP A 91 32.90 18.76 19.81
C ASP A 91 33.52 17.72 18.89
N ILE A 92 34.81 17.77 18.60
CA ILE A 92 35.53 16.89 17.66
C ILE A 92 36.29 15.82 18.45
N TRP A 93 35.99 14.57 18.14
CA TRP A 93 36.64 13.39 18.69
C TRP A 93 37.68 12.86 17.73
N GLN A 94 38.93 12.80 18.16
CA GLN A 94 40.03 12.16 17.39
C GLN A 94 40.04 10.65 17.67
N LEU A 95 39.86 9.89 16.62
CA LEU A 95 39.74 8.43 16.69
C LEU A 95 40.90 7.74 15.98
N GLN A 96 41.42 6.68 16.57
CA GLN A 96 42.47 5.83 16.00
C GLN A 96 41.90 4.44 15.69
N ASN A 97 42.35 3.87 14.58
CA ASN A 97 41.89 2.53 14.14
C ASN A 97 40.35 2.45 13.93
N TYR A 98 39.78 3.54 13.49
CA TYR A 98 38.37 3.66 13.14
C TYR A 98 38.25 4.15 11.70
N TYR A 99 37.11 3.90 11.06
CA TYR A 99 36.93 4.28 9.64
C TYR A 99 36.96 5.80 9.38
N THR A 100 36.81 6.60 10.41
CA THR A 100 36.99 8.06 10.36
C THR A 100 37.99 8.50 11.42
N ALA A 101 38.99 9.31 11.05
CA ALA A 101 39.99 9.82 11.97
C ALA A 101 39.41 10.91 12.91
N GLU A 102 38.38 11.61 12.48
CA GLU A 102 37.69 12.65 13.25
C GLU A 102 36.19 12.43 13.17
N ALA A 103 35.48 12.60 14.31
CA ALA A 103 34.04 12.48 14.40
C ALA A 103 33.47 13.61 15.28
N ASN A 104 32.26 14.07 14.95
CA ASN A 104 31.43 14.87 15.84
C ASN A 104 30.09 14.14 16.06
N PRO A 105 30.07 13.17 16.98
CA PRO A 105 28.88 12.31 17.16
C PRO A 105 27.66 13.07 17.67
N TYR A 106 27.87 14.11 18.48
CA TYR A 106 26.75 14.89 18.99
C TYR A 106 26.09 15.74 17.90
N GLN A 107 26.86 16.36 17.03
CA GLN A 107 26.35 17.11 15.90
C GLN A 107 25.55 16.22 14.93
N ARG A 108 26.01 14.95 14.78
CA ARG A 108 25.31 13.94 13.99
C ARG A 108 23.95 13.54 14.58
N ALA A 109 23.76 13.67 15.91
CA ALA A 109 22.47 13.50 16.58
C ALA A 109 21.61 14.78 16.56
N GLU A 110 22.23 15.95 16.82
CA GLU A 110 21.51 17.21 16.97
C GLU A 110 20.97 17.76 15.65
N HIS A 111 21.74 17.69 14.55
CA HIS A 111 21.31 18.22 13.26
C HIS A 111 20.04 17.53 12.73
N PRO A 112 19.93 16.18 12.72
CA PRO A 112 18.69 15.49 12.37
C PRO A 112 17.53 15.86 13.28
N LEU A 113 17.76 15.98 14.59
CA LEU A 113 16.74 16.40 15.55
C LEU A 113 16.16 17.77 15.18
N ARG A 114 17.03 18.77 14.96
CA ARG A 114 16.58 20.12 14.58
C ARG A 114 15.83 20.13 13.24
N ALA A 115 16.25 19.32 12.28
CA ALA A 115 15.54 19.16 11.02
C ALA A 115 14.13 18.55 11.21
N LEU A 116 13.99 17.55 12.09
CA LEU A 116 12.70 16.94 12.43
C LEU A 116 11.78 17.95 13.16
N ILE A 117 12.31 18.70 14.13
CA ILE A 117 11.54 19.75 14.82
C ILE A 117 11.07 20.81 13.81
N ALA A 118 11.95 21.32 12.96
CA ALA A 118 11.57 22.29 11.92
C ALA A 118 10.49 21.74 10.96
N TYR A 119 10.49 20.43 10.75
CA TYR A 119 9.48 19.76 9.96
C TYR A 119 8.13 19.66 10.69
N THR A 120 8.12 19.28 11.98
CA THR A 120 6.90 19.22 12.79
C THR A 120 6.30 20.62 13.02
N ASP A 121 7.15 21.65 13.12
CA ASP A 121 6.74 23.05 13.30
C ASP A 121 5.97 23.65 12.10
N ARG A 122 5.88 22.95 10.99
CA ARG A 122 5.00 23.35 9.86
C ARG A 122 3.51 23.15 10.15
N GLU A 123 3.19 22.29 11.11
CA GLU A 123 1.82 22.06 11.56
C GLU A 123 1.48 23.02 12.71
N SER A 124 0.60 23.97 12.43
CA SER A 124 0.28 25.08 13.35
C SER A 124 -0.19 24.62 14.75
N ALA A 125 -0.86 23.46 14.84
CA ALA A 125 -1.38 22.91 16.09
C ALA A 125 -0.28 22.41 17.04
N ILE A 126 0.86 21.98 16.51
CA ILE A 126 2.01 21.48 17.30
C ILE A 126 3.25 22.37 17.18
N TRP A 127 3.10 23.57 16.62
CA TRP A 127 4.20 24.51 16.42
C TRP A 127 4.89 24.88 17.74
N ARG A 128 6.21 24.64 17.83
CA ARG A 128 7.05 24.83 19.02
C ARG A 128 6.61 24.10 20.29
N ARG A 129 5.78 23.04 20.13
CA ARG A 129 5.29 22.26 21.27
C ARG A 129 5.96 20.89 21.40
N VAL A 130 6.72 20.46 20.40
CA VAL A 130 7.38 19.16 20.39
C VAL A 130 8.73 19.24 21.10
N THR A 131 8.90 18.46 22.17
CA THR A 131 10.18 18.31 22.87
C THR A 131 11.18 17.53 22.04
N GLY A 132 12.47 17.92 22.07
CA GLY A 132 13.53 17.22 21.34
C GLY A 132 14.79 16.97 22.20
N ARG A 133 15.35 15.73 22.12
CA ARG A 133 16.59 15.30 22.78
C ARG A 133 17.54 14.69 21.77
N ALA A 134 18.83 15.03 21.88
CA ALA A 134 19.93 14.45 21.11
C ALA A 134 20.91 13.75 22.06
N ILE A 135 21.30 12.54 21.74
CA ILE A 135 22.07 11.65 22.62
C ILE A 135 23.09 10.87 21.80
N VAL A 136 24.26 10.62 22.37
CA VAL A 136 25.28 9.70 21.82
C VAL A 136 25.35 8.43 22.65
N ALA A 137 25.24 7.28 22.02
CA ALA A 137 25.38 5.97 22.69
C ALA A 137 26.77 5.37 22.45
N LEU A 138 27.43 4.97 23.52
CA LEU A 138 28.73 4.30 23.54
C LEU A 138 28.59 2.84 23.99
N PRO A 139 28.22 1.90 23.10
CA PRO A 139 27.86 0.54 23.48
C PRO A 139 29.01 -0.33 23.95
N LEU A 140 30.25 0.12 23.78
CA LEU A 140 31.46 -0.60 24.11
C LEU A 140 32.28 0.02 25.27
N ILE A 141 31.79 1.13 25.86
CA ILE A 141 32.45 1.87 26.94
C ILE A 141 31.50 1.96 28.14
N THR A 142 31.98 1.62 29.33
CA THR A 142 31.23 1.82 30.59
C THR A 142 31.40 3.24 31.13
N GLN A 143 30.45 3.67 31.95
CA GLN A 143 30.55 4.97 32.62
C GLN A 143 31.81 5.11 33.49
N GLU A 144 32.20 4.04 34.20
CA GLU A 144 33.39 4.01 35.01
C GLU A 144 34.67 4.19 34.17
N GLN A 145 34.80 3.49 33.06
CA GLN A 145 35.92 3.66 32.10
C GLN A 145 36.04 5.08 31.59
N TRP A 146 34.91 5.74 31.27
CA TRP A 146 34.86 7.13 30.84
C TRP A 146 35.37 8.09 31.89
N GLN A 147 34.94 7.94 33.14
CA GLN A 147 35.37 8.71 34.28
C GLN A 147 36.85 8.50 34.61
N GLN A 148 37.36 7.27 34.53
CA GLN A 148 38.77 6.99 34.78
C GLN A 148 39.70 7.72 33.77
N LYS A 149 39.24 7.99 32.57
CA LYS A 149 39.97 8.81 31.57
C LYS A 149 39.80 10.33 31.77
N GLY A 150 38.94 10.78 32.69
CA GLY A 150 38.65 12.16 32.93
C GLY A 150 37.83 12.86 31.85
N PHE A 151 37.22 12.11 30.96
CA PHE A 151 36.42 12.69 29.87
C PHE A 151 35.07 13.28 30.36
N ASP A 152 34.60 12.90 31.54
CA ASP A 152 33.43 13.47 32.21
C ASP A 152 33.65 14.90 32.69
N GLN A 153 34.91 15.35 32.80
CA GLN A 153 35.27 16.69 33.24
C GLN A 153 35.45 17.69 32.08
N LEU A 154 35.29 17.22 30.82
CA LEU A 154 35.38 18.08 29.67
C LEU A 154 34.23 19.10 29.62
N PRO A 155 34.50 20.39 29.28
CA PRO A 155 33.49 21.45 29.30
C PRO A 155 32.30 21.19 28.37
N HIS A 156 32.52 20.44 27.33
CA HIS A 156 31.53 20.14 26.24
C HIS A 156 31.27 18.65 26.09
N CYS A 157 31.18 17.90 27.21
CA CYS A 157 30.80 16.48 27.15
C CYS A 157 29.33 16.35 26.69
N PRO A 158 29.05 15.67 25.56
CA PRO A 158 27.68 15.53 25.09
C PRO A 158 26.86 14.64 26.04
N PRO A 159 25.55 14.65 25.96
CA PRO A 159 24.71 13.66 26.63
C PRO A 159 25.02 12.24 26.12
N LEU A 160 25.48 11.36 27.02
CA LEU A 160 25.95 10.01 26.71
C LEU A 160 25.06 8.94 27.36
N ILE A 161 24.91 7.81 26.65
CA ILE A 161 24.44 6.53 27.20
C ILE A 161 25.59 5.53 27.07
N PHE A 162 25.98 4.91 28.17
CA PHE A 162 27.09 3.96 28.24
C PHE A 162 26.63 2.52 28.17
N GLN A 163 27.57 1.58 27.96
CA GLN A 163 27.34 0.15 27.86
C GLN A 163 26.53 -0.41 29.04
N ASP A 164 26.87 -0.02 30.26
CA ASP A 164 26.26 -0.45 31.52
C ASP A 164 24.86 0.15 31.75
N GLN A 165 24.48 1.18 30.98
CA GLN A 165 23.15 1.79 30.97
C GLN A 165 22.21 1.25 29.87
N LEU A 166 22.68 0.34 29.03
CA LEU A 166 21.90 -0.28 27.96
C LEU A 166 20.96 -1.40 28.46
N GLY A 167 20.32 -1.18 29.60
CA GLY A 167 19.27 -2.04 30.15
C GLY A 167 17.90 -1.36 30.06
N LYS A 168 16.82 -2.16 30.23
CA LYS A 168 15.44 -1.65 30.14
C LYS A 168 15.20 -0.42 31.04
N VAL A 169 15.63 -0.47 32.28
CA VAL A 169 15.46 0.61 33.26
C VAL A 169 16.53 1.70 33.07
N GLY A 170 17.81 1.31 32.99
CA GLY A 170 18.91 2.27 32.89
C GLY A 170 18.84 3.19 31.67
N CYS A 171 18.39 2.68 30.52
CA CYS A 171 18.20 3.45 29.31
C CYS A 171 17.13 4.55 29.50
N ILE A 172 15.99 4.23 30.08
CA ILE A 172 14.91 5.19 30.36
C ILE A 172 15.32 6.23 31.39
N GLU A 173 15.91 5.79 32.51
CA GLU A 173 16.39 6.69 33.57
C GLU A 173 17.43 7.67 33.01
N ARG A 174 18.34 7.19 32.17
CA ARG A 174 19.36 8.05 31.56
C ARG A 174 18.75 9.08 30.61
N ILE A 175 17.83 8.69 29.72
CA ILE A 175 17.14 9.61 28.81
C ILE A 175 16.36 10.66 29.59
N GLN A 176 15.73 10.28 30.70
CA GLN A 176 14.99 11.21 31.56
C GLN A 176 15.86 12.27 32.20
N GLN A 177 17.11 11.91 32.56
CA GLN A 177 18.09 12.84 33.16
C GLN A 177 18.68 13.82 32.14
N ILE A 178 18.62 13.51 30.85
CA ILE A 178 19.17 14.37 29.78
C ILE A 178 18.23 15.52 29.50
N SER A 179 18.77 16.74 29.59
CA SER A 179 18.04 17.97 29.26
C SER A 179 17.63 17.98 27.79
N SER A 180 16.45 18.50 27.50
CA SER A 180 15.99 18.71 26.13
C SER A 180 16.83 19.77 25.42
N VAL A 181 17.21 19.51 24.17
CA VAL A 181 17.83 20.47 23.25
C VAL A 181 16.79 21.49 22.77
N VAL A 182 15.59 20.97 22.51
CA VAL A 182 14.43 21.80 22.16
C VAL A 182 13.36 21.55 23.22
N PRO A 183 13.03 22.60 24.03
CA PRO A 183 11.95 22.49 25.00
C PRO A 183 10.60 22.48 24.30
N GLY A 184 9.68 21.70 24.82
CA GLY A 184 8.30 21.60 24.35
C GLY A 184 7.33 21.37 25.50
N GLU A 185 6.12 20.98 25.20
CA GLU A 185 5.03 20.75 26.14
C GLU A 185 4.56 19.30 26.10
N ASN A 186 3.78 18.88 27.09
CA ASN A 186 3.05 17.62 27.00
C ASN A 186 1.92 17.77 26.00
N LEU A 187 1.94 16.92 24.96
CA LEU A 187 0.93 16.90 23.90
C LEU A 187 -0.35 16.22 24.38
N GLU A 188 -1.50 16.84 24.11
CA GLU A 188 -2.81 16.20 24.24
C GLU A 188 -2.96 15.06 23.23
N ASP A 189 -3.96 14.18 23.41
CA ASP A 189 -4.15 13.02 22.54
C ASP A 189 -4.21 13.39 21.05
N LYS A 190 -4.93 14.45 20.74
CA LYS A 190 -5.11 14.96 19.38
C LYS A 190 -3.81 15.47 18.75
N ASP A 191 -3.00 16.17 19.51
CA ASP A 191 -1.71 16.72 19.05
C ASP A 191 -0.63 15.62 18.98
N TRP A 192 -0.74 14.62 19.85
CA TRP A 192 0.10 13.43 19.79
C TRP A 192 -0.18 12.61 18.52
N GLU A 193 -1.44 12.34 18.21
CA GLU A 193 -1.83 11.67 16.97
C GLU A 193 -1.38 12.47 15.74
N LEU A 194 -1.47 13.79 15.77
CA LEU A 194 -0.98 14.66 14.72
C LEU A 194 0.55 14.56 14.57
N LEU A 195 1.32 14.55 15.66
CA LEU A 195 2.78 14.36 15.61
C LEU A 195 3.14 13.03 14.96
N LEU A 196 2.50 11.93 15.39
CA LEU A 196 2.70 10.62 14.77
C LEU A 196 2.35 10.65 13.27
N SER A 197 1.25 11.29 12.91
CA SER A 197 0.80 11.46 11.54
C SER A 197 1.82 12.25 10.69
N VAL A 198 2.40 13.30 11.24
CA VAL A 198 3.46 14.10 10.59
C VAL A 198 4.70 13.24 10.32
N ILE A 199 5.18 12.51 11.32
CA ILE A 199 6.34 11.62 11.18
C ILE A 199 6.03 10.45 10.23
N GLY A 200 4.84 9.85 10.30
CA GLY A 200 4.41 8.76 9.42
C GLY A 200 4.12 9.15 7.97
N GLY A 201 3.90 10.43 7.69
CA GLY A 201 3.60 10.91 6.35
C GLY A 201 2.12 10.83 5.95
N THR A 202 1.20 10.51 6.86
CA THR A 202 -0.25 10.41 6.61
C THR A 202 -0.88 11.65 5.95
N PRO A 203 -0.45 12.92 6.22
CA PRO A 203 -0.98 14.10 5.55
C PRO A 203 -0.85 14.11 4.03
N VAL A 204 0.03 13.29 3.44
CA VAL A 204 0.16 13.15 1.98
C VAL A 204 -1.15 12.70 1.32
N LEU A 205 -1.96 11.95 2.05
CA LEU A 205 -3.21 11.38 1.55
C LEU A 205 -4.39 12.37 1.61
N ARG A 206 -4.18 13.58 2.15
CA ARG A 206 -5.24 14.60 2.19
C ARG A 206 -5.58 15.08 0.80
N LYS A 207 -6.82 14.86 0.36
CA LYS A 207 -7.39 15.61 -0.75
C LYS A 207 -7.63 17.05 -0.27
N PRO A 208 -7.43 18.06 -1.14
CA PRO A 208 -7.77 19.43 -0.78
C PRO A 208 -9.25 19.52 -0.34
N PRO A 209 -9.57 20.33 0.69
CA PRO A 209 -10.94 20.53 1.12
C PRO A 209 -11.77 21.01 -0.07
N ARG A 210 -13.01 20.54 -0.17
CA ARG A 210 -13.97 21.04 -1.17
C ARG A 210 -14.25 22.52 -0.89
N ALA A 211 -14.46 23.30 -1.95
CA ALA A 211 -15.05 24.63 -1.77
C ALA A 211 -16.43 24.45 -1.11
N THR A 212 -16.53 24.88 0.14
CA THR A 212 -17.73 24.69 0.96
C THR A 212 -18.88 25.49 0.37
N VAL A 213 -19.82 24.80 -0.25
CA VAL A 213 -21.18 25.33 -0.40
C VAL A 213 -21.85 25.13 0.96
N SER A 214 -22.19 26.20 1.65
CA SER A 214 -22.84 26.16 2.95
C SER A 214 -24.26 25.58 2.82
N THR A 215 -24.39 24.28 2.89
CA THR A 215 -25.66 23.59 3.01
C THR A 215 -25.95 23.32 4.48
N THR A 216 -27.05 23.89 4.97
CA THR A 216 -27.60 23.60 6.31
C THR A 216 -28.22 22.21 6.28
N GLY A 217 -27.38 21.16 6.50
CA GLY A 217 -27.87 19.79 6.56
C GLY A 217 -26.76 18.74 6.45
N LYS A 218 -27.06 17.51 6.82
CA LYS A 218 -26.17 16.35 6.68
C LYS A 218 -26.24 15.86 5.23
N THR A 219 -25.22 16.12 4.43
CA THR A 219 -25.08 15.68 3.04
C THR A 219 -24.01 14.59 2.93
N ARG A 220 -24.03 13.77 1.86
CA ARG A 220 -22.97 12.78 1.59
C ARG A 220 -21.60 13.45 1.48
N ALA A 221 -21.53 14.62 0.84
CA ALA A 221 -20.29 15.38 0.74
C ALA A 221 -19.74 15.79 2.11
N SER A 222 -20.58 16.33 3.01
CA SER A 222 -20.15 16.73 4.36
C SER A 222 -19.69 15.55 5.21
N VAL A 223 -20.33 14.39 5.05
CA VAL A 223 -19.92 13.15 5.72
C VAL A 223 -18.58 12.66 5.20
N MET A 224 -18.32 12.72 3.89
CA MET A 224 -17.04 12.35 3.30
C MET A 224 -15.91 13.31 3.71
N ASP A 225 -16.19 14.58 3.91
CA ASP A 225 -15.21 15.53 4.42
C ASP A 225 -14.86 15.21 5.89
N SER A 226 -15.88 14.92 6.72
CA SER A 226 -15.68 14.45 8.11
C SER A 226 -14.94 13.11 8.18
N LEU A 227 -15.21 12.20 7.24
CA LEU A 227 -14.49 10.94 7.11
C LEU A 227 -13.00 11.19 6.83
N ARG A 228 -12.71 12.09 5.90
CA ARG A 228 -11.33 12.46 5.55
C ARG A 228 -10.58 13.06 6.75
N GLU A 229 -11.26 13.79 7.61
CA GLU A 229 -10.67 14.33 8.84
C GLU A 229 -10.38 13.25 9.89
N ARG A 230 -11.14 12.17 9.96
CA ARG A 230 -10.99 11.11 10.96
C ARG A 230 -10.05 9.97 10.56
N LEU A 231 -9.77 9.79 9.27
CA LEU A 231 -8.85 8.75 8.78
C LEU A 231 -7.37 9.15 8.93
N TYR A 232 -7.01 9.81 10.05
CA TYR A 232 -5.62 10.23 10.34
C TYR A 232 -4.83 9.24 11.17
N GLU A 233 -5.44 8.17 11.65
CA GLU A 233 -4.70 7.16 12.40
C GLU A 233 -3.61 6.55 11.51
N ILE A 234 -2.37 6.63 12.00
CA ILE A 234 -1.24 5.94 11.40
C ILE A 234 -1.52 4.45 11.50
N ASP A 235 -1.62 3.77 10.37
CA ASP A 235 -1.44 2.35 10.35
C ASP A 235 0.05 2.03 10.49
N LEU A 236 0.45 1.65 11.69
CA LEU A 236 1.82 1.23 11.99
C LEU A 236 2.30 0.12 11.04
N GLN A 237 1.41 -0.74 10.57
CA GLN A 237 1.76 -1.77 9.60
C GLN A 237 2.09 -1.17 8.23
N GLN A 238 1.29 -0.21 7.74
CA GLN A 238 1.59 0.48 6.48
C GLN A 238 2.88 1.28 6.58
N GLU A 239 3.10 1.96 7.69
CA GLU A 239 4.30 2.71 7.96
C GLU A 239 5.55 1.81 7.94
N HIS A 240 5.47 0.68 8.62
CA HIS A 240 6.52 -0.32 8.66
C HIS A 240 6.86 -0.82 7.24
N ILE A 241 5.88 -1.35 6.51
CA ILE A 241 6.08 -1.91 5.18
C ILE A 241 6.55 -0.83 4.19
N GLY A 242 6.00 0.40 4.25
CA GLY A 242 6.31 1.48 3.31
C GLY A 242 7.75 1.99 3.39
N LYS A 243 8.34 1.98 4.59
CA LYS A 243 9.71 2.47 4.82
C LYS A 243 10.78 1.40 4.78
N GLU A 244 10.43 0.12 4.82
CA GLU A 244 11.40 -0.96 4.67
C GLU A 244 11.94 -1.09 3.25
N ILE A 245 13.25 -1.28 3.12
CA ILE A 245 13.92 -1.65 1.87
C ILE A 245 14.44 -3.08 2.00
N PRO A 246 13.74 -4.08 1.42
CA PRO A 246 14.16 -5.46 1.53
C PRO A 246 15.43 -5.70 0.70
N PRO A 247 16.35 -6.59 1.15
CA PRO A 247 17.51 -6.97 0.38
C PRO A 247 17.20 -7.99 -0.72
N GLY A 248 15.96 -8.42 -0.87
CA GLY A 248 15.56 -9.45 -1.84
C GLY A 248 14.06 -9.41 -2.12
N PRO A 249 13.50 -10.49 -2.70
CA PRO A 249 12.08 -10.53 -3.05
C PRO A 249 11.15 -10.35 -1.86
N GLN A 250 10.13 -9.48 -2.01
CA GLN A 250 9.12 -9.24 -0.98
C GLN A 250 7.71 -9.28 -1.56
N ARG A 251 6.86 -10.09 -0.95
CA ARG A 251 5.45 -10.23 -1.29
C ARG A 251 4.58 -9.40 -0.35
N ILE A 252 3.69 -8.58 -0.91
CA ILE A 252 2.72 -7.79 -0.15
C ILE A 252 1.31 -8.24 -0.55
N ARG A 253 0.68 -8.99 0.33
CA ARG A 253 -0.68 -9.47 0.18
C ARG A 253 -1.63 -8.54 0.91
N GLY A 254 -2.76 -8.16 0.32
CA GLY A 254 -3.70 -7.29 1.00
C GLY A 254 -5.08 -7.30 0.36
N ILE A 255 -6.10 -7.14 1.19
CA ILE A 255 -7.48 -7.05 0.73
C ILE A 255 -7.74 -5.76 -0.07
N ALA A 256 -8.88 -5.72 -0.76
CA ALA A 256 -9.38 -4.52 -1.42
C ALA A 256 -9.39 -3.33 -0.45
N GLY A 257 -8.86 -2.18 -0.89
CA GLY A 257 -8.86 -0.96 -0.06
C GLY A 257 -7.87 -0.94 1.11
N SER A 258 -6.92 -1.89 1.18
CA SER A 258 -5.87 -1.87 2.21
C SER A 258 -4.73 -0.87 1.94
N GLY A 259 -4.73 -0.16 0.80
CA GLY A 259 -3.75 0.87 0.48
C GLY A 259 -2.48 0.37 -0.23
N LYS A 260 -2.48 -0.80 -0.86
CA LYS A 260 -1.31 -1.39 -1.55
C LYS A 260 -0.62 -0.44 -2.53
N THR A 261 -1.37 0.19 -3.42
CA THR A 261 -0.84 1.16 -4.41
C THR A 261 -0.14 2.34 -3.75
N VAL A 262 -0.78 2.92 -2.72
CA VAL A 262 -0.21 4.04 -1.95
C VAL A 262 1.08 3.63 -1.27
N LEU A 263 1.11 2.44 -0.68
CA LEU A 263 2.26 1.85 -0.02
C LEU A 263 3.43 1.59 -0.99
N LEU A 264 3.16 1.05 -2.17
CA LEU A 264 4.19 0.84 -3.18
C LEU A 264 4.78 2.16 -3.69
N CYS A 265 3.94 3.18 -3.89
CA CYS A 265 4.41 4.53 -4.24
C CYS A 265 5.26 5.14 -3.12
N GLN A 266 4.86 4.99 -1.84
CA GLN A 266 5.66 5.39 -0.68
C GLN A 266 7.02 4.70 -0.66
N LYS A 267 7.03 3.37 -0.81
CA LYS A 267 8.24 2.55 -0.82
C LYS A 267 9.17 2.94 -1.99
N ALA A 268 8.64 3.13 -3.19
CA ALA A 268 9.41 3.54 -4.36
C ALA A 268 10.02 4.95 -4.19
N ALA A 269 9.24 5.90 -3.68
CA ALA A 269 9.71 7.25 -3.36
C ALA A 269 10.81 7.23 -2.29
N HIS A 270 10.62 6.45 -1.21
CA HIS A 270 11.61 6.26 -0.17
C HIS A 270 12.91 5.65 -0.70
N MET A 271 12.83 4.56 -1.49
CA MET A 271 14.01 3.95 -2.13
C MET A 271 14.76 4.95 -3.01
N HIS A 272 14.04 5.73 -3.84
CA HIS A 272 14.65 6.70 -4.74
C HIS A 272 15.37 7.84 -4.00
N LEU A 273 14.74 8.38 -2.96
CA LEU A 273 15.34 9.45 -2.18
C LEU A 273 16.54 8.96 -1.37
N LYS A 274 16.48 7.72 -0.90
CA LYS A 274 17.57 7.10 -0.13
C LYS A 274 18.73 6.66 -1.02
N HIS A 275 18.44 6.17 -2.22
CA HIS A 275 19.39 5.66 -3.21
C HIS A 275 19.14 6.32 -4.57
N PRO A 276 19.54 7.62 -4.76
CA PRO A 276 19.23 8.37 -5.96
C PRO A 276 19.87 7.80 -7.24
N ASP A 277 20.91 6.99 -7.11
CA ASP A 277 21.59 6.34 -8.23
C ASP A 277 20.90 5.04 -8.69
N TRP A 278 19.97 4.49 -7.89
CA TRP A 278 19.28 3.27 -8.26
C TRP A 278 18.30 3.48 -9.41
N ASP A 279 18.28 2.50 -10.30
CA ASP A 279 17.30 2.38 -11.36
C ASP A 279 16.07 1.63 -10.82
N ILE A 280 15.01 2.37 -10.51
CA ILE A 280 13.79 1.84 -9.87
C ILE A 280 12.63 1.87 -10.86
N ALA A 281 11.88 0.76 -10.97
CA ALA A 281 10.66 0.68 -11.76
C ALA A 281 9.44 0.40 -10.86
N LEU A 282 8.41 1.25 -10.93
CA LEU A 282 7.08 0.99 -10.42
C LEU A 282 6.20 0.54 -11.58
N VAL A 283 5.77 -0.72 -11.54
CA VAL A 283 5.12 -1.41 -12.66
C VAL A 283 3.64 -1.66 -12.37
N PHE A 284 2.79 -1.43 -13.36
CA PHE A 284 1.36 -1.65 -13.31
C PHE A 284 0.84 -2.17 -14.67
N PHE A 285 -0.40 -2.71 -14.70
CA PHE A 285 -0.97 -3.26 -15.92
C PHE A 285 -2.16 -2.44 -16.46
N THR A 286 -3.00 -1.88 -15.60
CA THR A 286 -4.16 -1.07 -16.02
C THR A 286 -3.74 0.36 -16.35
N ARG A 287 -3.78 0.75 -17.63
CA ARG A 287 -3.24 2.04 -18.13
C ARG A 287 -3.76 3.27 -17.37
N SER A 288 -5.02 3.29 -17.02
CA SER A 288 -5.64 4.43 -16.30
C SER A 288 -5.06 4.71 -14.91
N LEU A 289 -4.19 3.83 -14.38
CA LEU A 289 -3.47 4.05 -13.11
C LEU A 289 -2.23 4.94 -13.25
N TYR A 290 -1.77 5.23 -14.46
CA TYR A 290 -0.54 6.00 -14.69
C TYR A 290 -0.54 7.35 -13.97
N HIS A 291 -1.59 8.16 -14.17
CA HIS A 291 -1.70 9.48 -13.53
C HIS A 291 -1.91 9.39 -12.02
N LEU A 292 -2.57 8.36 -11.53
CA LEU A 292 -2.71 8.12 -10.10
C LEU A 292 -1.34 7.85 -9.45
N MET A 293 -0.57 6.93 -10.03
CA MET A 293 0.75 6.56 -9.49
C MET A 293 1.76 7.69 -9.57
N THR A 294 1.82 8.40 -10.69
CA THR A 294 2.71 9.57 -10.84
C THR A 294 2.35 10.67 -9.84
N GLY A 295 1.05 10.92 -9.63
CA GLY A 295 0.58 11.89 -8.63
C GLY A 295 0.91 11.47 -7.19
N LEU A 296 0.75 10.19 -6.84
CA LEU A 296 1.13 9.68 -5.53
C LEU A 296 2.65 9.75 -5.31
N LEU A 297 3.45 9.43 -6.31
CA LEU A 297 4.91 9.56 -6.21
C LEU A 297 5.34 11.02 -5.98
N ASP A 298 4.74 11.98 -6.73
CA ASP A 298 5.03 13.40 -6.51
C ASP A 298 4.67 13.84 -5.10
N GLN A 299 3.50 13.42 -4.59
CA GLN A 299 3.09 13.71 -3.22
C GLN A 299 4.08 13.16 -2.19
N TRP A 300 4.50 11.88 -2.31
CA TRP A 300 5.44 11.27 -1.39
C TRP A 300 6.84 11.90 -1.46
N ILE A 301 7.33 12.20 -2.67
CA ILE A 301 8.64 12.84 -2.86
C ILE A 301 8.63 14.25 -2.27
N ARG A 302 7.58 15.05 -2.52
CA ARG A 302 7.39 16.36 -1.87
C ARG A 302 7.37 16.23 -0.36
N ARG A 303 6.64 15.23 0.15
CA ARG A 303 6.51 15.00 1.58
C ARG A 303 7.86 14.70 2.22
N PHE A 304 8.58 13.72 1.72
CA PHE A 304 9.89 13.32 2.23
C PHE A 304 10.96 14.41 2.01
N GLY A 305 10.87 15.18 0.92
CA GLY A 305 11.76 16.28 0.58
C GLY A 305 11.34 17.64 1.14
N GLY A 306 10.40 17.68 2.09
CA GLY A 306 9.97 18.91 2.75
C GLY A 306 9.30 19.93 1.84
N GLY A 307 8.71 19.52 0.72
CA GLY A 307 8.01 20.37 -0.25
C GLY A 307 8.90 20.94 -1.36
N GLU A 308 10.21 20.79 -1.28
CA GLU A 308 11.15 21.35 -2.26
C GLU A 308 11.36 20.44 -3.47
N LEU A 309 11.15 19.13 -3.31
CA LEU A 309 11.34 18.14 -4.36
C LEU A 309 10.05 17.85 -5.10
N GLN A 310 10.15 17.67 -6.40
CA GLN A 310 9.02 17.32 -7.27
C GLN A 310 9.38 16.09 -8.09
N TYR A 311 8.39 15.26 -8.35
CA TYR A 311 8.51 14.14 -9.29
C TYR A 311 7.96 14.53 -10.66
N ASP A 312 8.81 14.45 -11.67
CA ASP A 312 8.40 14.59 -13.06
C ASP A 312 8.82 13.32 -13.82
N PRO A 313 7.89 12.50 -14.29
CA PRO A 313 8.21 11.26 -15.00
C PRO A 313 8.95 11.48 -16.31
N LYS A 314 8.95 12.69 -16.88
CA LYS A 314 9.67 13.02 -18.13
C LYS A 314 11.15 13.28 -17.89
N THR A 315 11.49 13.83 -16.74
CA THR A 315 12.87 14.21 -16.40
C THR A 315 13.54 13.22 -15.47
N ASN A 316 12.78 12.51 -14.64
CA ASN A 316 13.35 11.52 -13.73
C ASN A 316 13.62 10.19 -14.44
N GLN A 317 14.92 9.90 -14.69
CA GLN A 317 15.36 8.67 -15.34
C GLN A 317 15.59 7.51 -14.35
N LYS A 318 15.69 7.80 -13.05
CA LYS A 318 16.05 6.82 -12.02
C LYS A 318 14.84 6.19 -11.31
N LEU A 319 13.72 6.91 -11.21
CA LEU A 319 12.45 6.38 -10.74
C LEU A 319 11.44 6.45 -11.89
N ARG A 320 11.07 5.30 -12.44
CA ARG A 320 10.21 5.20 -13.62
C ARG A 320 8.89 4.53 -13.30
N VAL A 321 7.78 5.12 -13.73
CA VAL A 321 6.44 4.52 -13.71
C VAL A 321 6.21 3.87 -15.06
N LEU A 322 6.13 2.54 -15.10
CA LEU A 322 6.11 1.74 -16.31
C LEU A 322 4.87 0.88 -16.41
N HIS A 323 4.17 0.94 -17.53
CA HIS A 323 3.20 -0.11 -17.85
C HIS A 323 3.91 -1.46 -18.04
N ALA A 324 3.31 -2.58 -17.65
CA ALA A 324 3.99 -3.88 -17.78
C ALA A 324 4.43 -4.19 -19.22
N TRP A 325 3.60 -3.86 -20.21
CA TRP A 325 3.92 -4.06 -21.63
C TRP A 325 4.67 -2.86 -22.24
N GLY A 326 4.05 -1.70 -22.22
CA GLY A 326 4.45 -0.48 -22.89
C GLY A 326 3.50 -0.09 -24.02
N ALA A 327 3.58 1.17 -24.41
CA ALA A 327 2.83 1.75 -25.52
C ALA A 327 3.75 2.65 -26.36
N LYS A 328 3.21 3.20 -27.48
CA LYS A 328 4.00 4.04 -28.39
C LYS A 328 4.59 5.27 -27.69
N GLU A 329 3.83 5.88 -26.80
CA GLU A 329 4.20 7.14 -26.13
C GLU A 329 4.65 6.95 -24.69
N HIS A 330 4.39 5.79 -24.09
CA HIS A 330 4.78 5.46 -22.72
C HIS A 330 5.62 4.19 -22.68
N PRO A 331 6.86 4.26 -22.15
CA PRO A 331 7.69 3.08 -21.99
C PRO A 331 7.02 2.11 -20.99
N GLY A 332 7.23 0.83 -21.20
CA GLY A 332 6.83 -0.23 -20.30
C GLY A 332 8.02 -1.06 -19.87
N LEU A 333 7.80 -1.95 -18.91
CA LEU A 333 8.83 -2.86 -18.42
C LEU A 333 9.36 -3.73 -19.57
N TYR A 334 8.46 -4.46 -20.26
CA TYR A 334 8.83 -5.32 -21.39
C TYR A 334 9.53 -4.53 -22.51
N SER A 335 8.95 -3.39 -22.93
CA SER A 335 9.53 -2.58 -24.00
C SER A 335 10.90 -1.99 -23.63
N THR A 336 11.10 -1.57 -22.37
CA THR A 336 12.39 -1.07 -21.86
C THR A 336 13.48 -2.16 -21.91
N ILE A 337 13.12 -3.40 -21.52
CA ILE A 337 14.04 -4.53 -21.57
C ILE A 337 14.39 -4.86 -23.03
N CYS A 338 13.40 -4.87 -23.95
CA CYS A 338 13.65 -5.06 -25.38
C CYS A 338 14.63 -4.01 -25.94
N ASP A 339 14.40 -2.73 -25.64
CA ASP A 339 15.24 -1.63 -26.13
C ASP A 339 16.68 -1.74 -25.64
N TYR A 340 16.86 -2.05 -24.35
CA TYR A 340 18.20 -2.24 -23.79
C TYR A 340 18.99 -3.34 -24.49
N HIS A 341 18.31 -4.42 -24.88
CA HIS A 341 18.92 -5.54 -25.61
C HIS A 341 18.92 -5.38 -27.13
N GLY A 342 18.49 -4.22 -27.65
CA GLY A 342 18.39 -3.99 -29.10
C GLY A 342 17.40 -4.91 -29.82
N LYS A 343 16.37 -5.38 -29.10
CA LYS A 343 15.31 -6.26 -29.64
C LYS A 343 14.07 -5.48 -30.03
N ARG A 344 13.39 -5.98 -31.06
CA ARG A 344 12.11 -5.40 -31.49
C ARG A 344 11.06 -5.58 -30.38
N ARG A 345 10.35 -4.52 -30.06
CA ARG A 345 9.20 -4.56 -29.17
C ARG A 345 8.04 -5.34 -29.81
N GLY A 346 7.60 -6.41 -29.17
CA GLY A 346 6.42 -7.16 -29.60
C GLY A 346 5.14 -6.40 -29.28
N THR A 347 4.18 -6.49 -30.17
CA THR A 347 2.85 -5.85 -30.09
C THR A 347 1.74 -6.89 -30.04
N VAL A 348 0.49 -6.47 -29.87
CA VAL A 348 -0.69 -7.35 -29.87
C VAL A 348 -0.83 -8.16 -31.18
N THR A 349 -0.25 -7.68 -32.28
CA THR A 349 -0.25 -8.38 -33.57
C THR A 349 0.82 -9.46 -33.68
N ASP A 350 1.81 -9.44 -32.80
CA ASP A 350 2.91 -10.39 -32.78
C ASP A 350 2.61 -11.64 -31.92
N THR A 351 1.46 -11.68 -31.26
CA THR A 351 0.96 -12.81 -30.46
C THR A 351 -0.39 -13.30 -30.97
N LYS A 352 -0.70 -14.57 -30.72
CA LYS A 352 -2.02 -15.17 -31.03
C LYS A 352 -3.01 -15.00 -29.88
N GLU A 353 -2.52 -14.58 -28.73
CA GLU A 353 -3.31 -14.42 -27.53
C GLU A 353 -4.16 -13.15 -27.62
N ARG A 354 -5.46 -13.29 -27.31
CA ARG A 354 -6.42 -12.17 -27.39
C ARG A 354 -6.50 -11.36 -26.11
N GLN A 355 -6.25 -12.00 -24.98
CA GLN A 355 -6.22 -11.31 -23.68
C GLN A 355 -4.87 -10.61 -23.49
N PRO A 356 -4.85 -9.33 -23.08
CA PRO A 356 -3.60 -8.56 -22.99
C PRO A 356 -2.53 -9.15 -22.06
N ASN A 357 -2.92 -9.70 -20.91
CA ASN A 357 -2.00 -10.35 -19.98
C ASN A 357 -1.38 -11.62 -20.57
N ARG A 358 -2.19 -12.45 -21.28
CA ARG A 358 -1.70 -13.63 -21.98
C ARG A 358 -0.76 -13.26 -23.12
N GLY A 359 -1.12 -12.24 -23.91
CA GLY A 359 -0.27 -11.74 -25.00
C GLY A 359 1.08 -11.23 -24.50
N LEU A 360 1.09 -10.50 -23.39
CA LEU A 360 2.33 -10.06 -22.75
C LEU A 360 3.15 -11.24 -22.23
N ALA A 361 2.51 -12.24 -21.60
CA ALA A 361 3.19 -13.44 -21.10
C ALA A 361 3.86 -14.23 -22.23
N ASP A 362 3.17 -14.43 -23.38
CA ASP A 362 3.72 -15.07 -24.57
C ASP A 362 4.96 -14.34 -25.10
N LEU A 363 4.90 -13.01 -25.21
CA LEU A 363 6.04 -12.21 -25.67
C LEU A 363 7.23 -12.22 -24.68
N CYS A 364 6.93 -12.16 -23.37
CA CYS A 364 7.97 -12.26 -22.34
C CYS A 364 8.64 -13.65 -22.38
N LYS A 365 7.87 -14.72 -22.55
CA LYS A 365 8.39 -16.09 -22.70
C LYS A 365 9.34 -16.20 -23.90
N ARG A 366 8.91 -15.76 -25.08
CA ARG A 366 9.73 -15.78 -26.30
C ARG A 366 11.02 -14.98 -26.18
N LEU A 367 10.95 -13.79 -25.57
CA LEU A 367 12.14 -12.96 -25.36
C LEU A 367 13.19 -13.69 -24.52
N GLN A 368 12.76 -14.37 -23.43
CA GLN A 368 13.63 -15.12 -22.54
C GLN A 368 14.19 -16.41 -23.19
N GLU A 369 13.45 -17.01 -24.14
CA GLU A 369 13.93 -18.12 -24.97
C GLU A 369 14.96 -17.67 -26.00
N GLU A 370 14.87 -16.41 -26.47
CA GLU A 370 15.74 -15.86 -27.51
C GLU A 370 17.06 -15.31 -26.97
N ILE A 371 17.02 -14.65 -25.80
CA ILE A 371 18.20 -13.96 -25.25
C ILE A 371 18.34 -14.19 -23.74
N LYS A 372 19.59 -14.07 -23.28
CA LYS A 372 19.89 -13.91 -21.84
C LYS A 372 19.58 -12.47 -21.44
N ILE A 373 18.77 -12.30 -20.39
CA ILE A 373 18.40 -10.98 -19.86
C ILE A 373 19.53 -10.46 -18.96
N GLU A 374 20.07 -9.30 -19.29
CA GLU A 374 21.06 -8.61 -18.47
C GLU A 374 20.36 -7.70 -17.43
N PRO A 375 20.92 -7.57 -16.22
CA PRO A 375 20.35 -6.74 -15.15
C PRO A 375 20.43 -5.24 -15.46
N ILE A 376 19.32 -4.53 -15.39
CA ILE A 376 19.21 -3.09 -15.68
C ILE A 376 18.55 -2.28 -14.55
N PHE A 377 17.90 -2.94 -13.59
CA PHE A 377 17.21 -2.30 -12.47
C PHE A 377 17.82 -2.71 -11.12
N ASP A 378 17.70 -1.84 -10.12
CA ASP A 378 18.08 -2.12 -8.73
C ASP A 378 16.87 -2.54 -7.89
N ALA A 379 15.67 -2.06 -8.27
CA ALA A 379 14.41 -2.49 -7.70
C ALA A 379 13.27 -2.43 -8.73
N ILE A 380 12.38 -3.43 -8.69
CA ILE A 380 11.13 -3.45 -9.45
C ILE A 380 10.00 -3.70 -8.46
N LEU A 381 9.01 -2.78 -8.45
CA LEU A 381 7.81 -2.87 -7.64
C LEU A 381 6.61 -3.08 -8.56
N ILE A 382 5.83 -4.15 -8.37
CA ILE A 382 4.69 -4.51 -9.21
C ILE A 382 3.39 -4.32 -8.41
N ASP A 383 2.51 -3.46 -8.91
CA ASP A 383 1.17 -3.28 -8.37
C ASP A 383 0.13 -4.12 -9.12
N GLU A 384 -0.94 -4.50 -8.42
CA GLU A 384 -2.01 -5.35 -8.95
C GLU A 384 -1.47 -6.62 -9.64
N GLY A 385 -0.48 -7.25 -9.00
CA GLY A 385 0.28 -8.36 -9.58
C GLY A 385 -0.55 -9.57 -10.03
N GLN A 386 -1.78 -9.75 -9.51
CA GLN A 386 -2.70 -10.79 -9.96
C GLN A 386 -3.12 -10.62 -11.42
N ASP A 387 -3.02 -9.42 -12.00
CA ASP A 387 -3.36 -9.17 -13.41
C ASP A 387 -2.28 -9.64 -14.38
N LEU A 388 -1.09 -9.92 -13.86
CA LEU A 388 0.07 -10.37 -14.64
C LEU A 388 0.28 -11.89 -14.61
N VAL A 389 -0.62 -12.63 -13.96
CA VAL A 389 -0.55 -14.09 -13.92
C VAL A 389 -1.23 -14.67 -15.15
N ALA A 390 -0.56 -15.59 -15.81
CA ALA A 390 -1.09 -16.35 -16.94
C ALA A 390 -1.12 -17.86 -16.63
N GLU A 391 -1.86 -18.61 -17.46
CA GLU A 391 -2.00 -20.06 -17.32
C GLU A 391 -0.68 -20.79 -17.64
N ASP A 392 -0.62 -22.08 -17.30
CA ASP A 392 0.60 -22.90 -17.33
C ASP A 392 1.27 -22.98 -18.71
N ASP A 393 0.50 -22.90 -19.81
CA ASP A 393 1.01 -22.94 -21.18
C ASP A 393 1.88 -21.73 -21.55
N LEU A 394 1.69 -20.61 -20.86
CA LEU A 394 2.42 -19.36 -21.06
C LEU A 394 3.56 -19.14 -20.04
N LYS A 395 3.80 -20.10 -19.15
CA LYS A 395 4.95 -20.06 -18.26
C LYS A 395 6.26 -20.24 -19.03
N TYR A 396 7.31 -19.57 -18.54
CA TYR A 396 8.68 -19.85 -18.91
C TYR A 396 9.23 -20.93 -17.97
N GLU A 397 9.44 -22.15 -18.47
CA GLU A 397 9.66 -23.33 -17.62
C GLU A 397 8.46 -23.52 -16.64
N ASP A 398 8.73 -23.43 -15.33
CA ASP A 398 7.73 -23.50 -14.26
C ASP A 398 7.38 -22.14 -13.63
N LYS A 399 7.83 -21.03 -14.24
CA LYS A 399 7.78 -19.67 -13.69
C LYS A 399 6.85 -18.78 -14.50
N GLN A 400 6.18 -17.82 -13.85
CA GLN A 400 5.41 -16.79 -14.53
C GLN A 400 6.32 -15.90 -15.38
N ALA A 401 6.12 -15.91 -16.71
CA ALA A 401 7.06 -15.31 -17.68
C ALA A 401 7.36 -13.83 -17.41
N ILE A 402 6.36 -13.03 -17.05
CA ILE A 402 6.51 -11.59 -16.78
C ILE A 402 7.31 -11.36 -15.50
N TYR A 403 6.99 -12.10 -14.44
CA TYR A 403 7.69 -11.99 -13.16
C TYR A 403 9.15 -12.45 -13.25
N TRP A 404 9.36 -13.54 -13.99
CA TRP A 404 10.70 -14.07 -14.19
C TRP A 404 11.56 -13.12 -15.03
N LEU A 405 10.98 -12.51 -16.09
CA LEU A 405 11.62 -11.45 -16.84
C LEU A 405 12.02 -10.26 -15.95
N ALA A 406 11.10 -9.80 -15.10
CA ALA A 406 11.37 -8.72 -14.14
C ALA A 406 12.49 -9.10 -13.16
N TYR A 407 12.46 -10.33 -12.63
CA TYR A 407 13.49 -10.81 -11.71
C TYR A 407 14.88 -10.93 -12.36
N GLN A 408 14.95 -11.42 -13.60
CA GLN A 408 16.21 -11.49 -14.34
C GLN A 408 16.80 -10.10 -14.65
N ALA A 409 15.94 -9.11 -14.92
CA ALA A 409 16.33 -7.72 -15.19
C ALA A 409 16.82 -6.95 -13.94
N LEU A 410 16.77 -7.56 -12.75
CA LEU A 410 17.25 -6.98 -11.50
C LEU A 410 18.71 -7.31 -11.22
N ARG A 411 19.46 -6.31 -10.74
CA ARG A 411 20.80 -6.50 -10.17
C ARG A 411 20.72 -7.26 -8.85
N PRO A 412 21.61 -8.22 -8.59
CA PRO A 412 21.72 -8.83 -7.26
C PRO A 412 22.19 -7.78 -6.24
N VAL A 413 21.73 -7.90 -5.01
CA VAL A 413 22.12 -6.98 -3.92
C VAL A 413 23.59 -7.18 -3.52
N SER A 414 24.06 -8.43 -3.60
CA SER A 414 25.47 -8.76 -3.45
C SER A 414 25.86 -9.91 -4.40
N GLU A 415 27.15 -10.01 -4.73
CA GLU A 415 27.67 -11.08 -5.56
C GLU A 415 27.62 -12.44 -4.84
N GLU A 416 27.66 -12.41 -3.50
CA GLU A 416 27.63 -13.62 -2.65
C GLU A 416 26.24 -14.28 -2.60
N LYS A 417 25.19 -13.47 -2.89
CA LYS A 417 23.80 -13.91 -2.84
C LYS A 417 23.05 -13.44 -4.09
N PRO A 418 23.31 -14.08 -5.23
CA PRO A 418 22.74 -13.67 -6.51
C PRO A 418 21.22 -13.82 -6.59
N GLU A 419 20.61 -14.59 -5.66
CA GLU A 419 19.16 -14.75 -5.51
C GLU A 419 18.51 -13.58 -4.74
N GLU A 420 19.27 -12.77 -4.01
CA GLU A 420 18.73 -11.57 -3.35
C GLU A 420 18.64 -10.42 -4.36
N ARG A 421 17.48 -10.31 -5.04
CA ARG A 421 17.12 -9.25 -5.98
C ARG A 421 15.81 -8.60 -5.55
N ARG A 422 15.70 -7.27 -5.60
CA ARG A 422 14.58 -6.51 -5.05
C ARG A 422 13.37 -6.51 -5.97
N LEU A 423 12.72 -7.66 -6.11
CA LEU A 423 11.40 -7.78 -6.72
C LEU A 423 10.34 -7.69 -5.62
N ILE A 424 9.58 -6.61 -5.60
CA ILE A 424 8.47 -6.40 -4.66
C ILE A 424 7.18 -6.49 -5.45
N TRP A 425 6.22 -7.31 -5.02
CA TRP A 425 4.93 -7.36 -5.70
C TRP A 425 3.77 -7.36 -4.72
N ALA A 426 2.78 -6.50 -5.03
CA ALA A 426 1.54 -6.40 -4.29
C ALA A 426 0.37 -6.98 -5.08
N TYR A 427 -0.53 -7.68 -4.40
CA TYR A 427 -1.70 -8.27 -5.03
C TYR A 427 -2.87 -8.47 -4.07
N ASP A 428 -4.04 -8.65 -4.67
CA ASP A 428 -5.28 -9.05 -4.00
C ASP A 428 -5.81 -10.33 -4.64
N GLU A 429 -5.98 -11.35 -3.85
CA GLU A 429 -6.39 -12.69 -4.33
C GLU A 429 -7.82 -12.73 -4.86
N ALA A 430 -8.67 -11.85 -4.35
CA ALA A 430 -10.08 -11.78 -4.73
C ALA A 430 -10.34 -10.88 -5.94
N GLN A 431 -9.41 -10.00 -6.33
CA GLN A 431 -9.61 -9.03 -7.42
C GLN A 431 -9.13 -9.48 -8.81
N SER A 432 -8.75 -10.72 -9.01
CA SER A 432 -8.42 -11.20 -10.35
C SER A 432 -9.69 -11.39 -11.19
N LEU A 433 -9.77 -10.72 -12.34
CA LEU A 433 -10.90 -10.84 -13.28
C LEU A 433 -10.62 -11.83 -14.40
N ASP A 434 -9.35 -12.02 -14.76
CA ASP A 434 -8.93 -12.74 -15.97
C ASP A 434 -8.22 -14.06 -15.67
N SER A 435 -7.71 -14.28 -14.46
CA SER A 435 -7.00 -15.51 -14.09
C SER A 435 -7.49 -16.09 -12.76
N ILE A 436 -7.49 -17.42 -12.67
CA ILE A 436 -7.80 -18.15 -11.43
C ILE A 436 -6.53 -18.29 -10.57
N ALA A 437 -5.34 -18.23 -11.17
CA ALA A 437 -4.08 -18.35 -10.45
C ALA A 437 -3.77 -17.09 -9.64
N VAL A 438 -3.09 -17.27 -8.51
CA VAL A 438 -2.69 -16.21 -7.57
C VAL A 438 -1.17 -16.13 -7.60
N PRO A 439 -0.54 -14.93 -7.61
CA PRO A 439 0.91 -14.77 -7.70
C PRO A 439 1.61 -15.13 -6.37
N LYS A 440 1.38 -16.35 -5.88
CA LYS A 440 2.13 -16.94 -4.76
C LYS A 440 3.61 -17.13 -5.16
N ALA A 441 4.50 -17.22 -4.20
CA ALA A 441 5.93 -17.39 -4.48
C ALA A 441 6.23 -18.60 -5.38
N LYS A 442 5.55 -19.73 -5.15
CA LYS A 442 5.67 -20.94 -5.98
C LYS A 442 5.19 -20.70 -7.41
N GLU A 443 4.09 -19.99 -7.57
CA GLU A 443 3.52 -19.67 -8.90
C GLU A 443 4.43 -18.72 -9.69
N VAL A 444 5.00 -17.73 -9.00
CA VAL A 444 5.86 -16.70 -9.61
C VAL A 444 7.23 -17.25 -10.01
N PHE A 445 7.86 -18.01 -9.10
CA PHE A 445 9.27 -18.41 -9.22
C PHE A 445 9.52 -19.89 -9.42
N GLY A 446 8.49 -20.72 -9.51
CA GLY A 446 8.63 -22.17 -9.51
C GLY A 446 9.07 -22.74 -8.15
N GLU A 447 9.40 -24.04 -8.12
CA GLU A 447 9.69 -24.73 -6.84
C GLU A 447 11.03 -24.33 -6.22
N ASN A 448 12.06 -24.12 -7.02
CA ASN A 448 13.42 -23.93 -6.51
C ASN A 448 13.59 -22.62 -5.73
N LEU A 449 13.14 -21.49 -6.30
CA LEU A 449 13.28 -20.19 -5.67
C LEU A 449 12.19 -19.92 -4.62
N SER A 450 11.02 -20.54 -4.75
CA SER A 450 9.97 -20.45 -3.71
C SER A 450 10.42 -21.03 -2.38
N ASN A 451 11.23 -22.09 -2.41
CA ASN A 451 11.82 -22.67 -1.21
C ASN A 451 12.75 -21.70 -0.45
N PHE A 452 13.41 -20.79 -1.18
CA PHE A 452 14.22 -19.73 -0.56
C PHE A 452 13.34 -18.74 0.21
N LEU A 453 12.18 -18.39 -0.32
CA LEU A 453 11.23 -17.48 0.33
C LEU A 453 10.50 -18.11 1.52
N SER A 454 10.24 -19.42 1.46
CA SER A 454 9.47 -20.15 2.47
C SER A 454 10.32 -20.57 3.67
N LYS A 455 11.62 -20.87 3.49
CA LYS A 455 12.51 -21.36 4.54
C LYS A 455 12.87 -20.34 5.61
N GLN A 456 12.86 -19.06 5.26
CA GLN A 456 13.18 -17.97 6.17
C GLN A 456 12.12 -16.89 6.02
N PRO A 457 11.26 -16.66 7.01
CA PRO A 457 10.17 -15.68 6.90
C PRO A 457 10.67 -14.24 6.89
N GLN A 458 11.90 -13.99 7.33
CA GLN A 458 12.47 -12.65 7.48
C GLN A 458 13.90 -12.58 6.93
N TYR A 459 14.29 -11.41 6.47
CA TYR A 459 15.67 -11.00 6.22
C TYR A 459 16.35 -10.57 7.54
N SER A 460 17.65 -10.34 7.50
CA SER A 460 18.38 -9.70 8.62
C SER A 460 17.74 -8.33 8.93
N GLY A 461 17.66 -7.99 10.21
CA GLY A 461 16.98 -6.77 10.67
C GLY A 461 15.46 -6.92 10.86
N GLY A 462 14.89 -8.11 10.63
CA GLY A 462 13.47 -8.40 10.88
C GLY A 462 12.52 -8.04 9.73
N ILE A 463 13.05 -7.59 8.57
CA ILE A 463 12.24 -7.28 7.38
C ILE A 463 11.60 -8.56 6.86
N LYS A 464 10.27 -8.60 6.82
CA LYS A 464 9.54 -9.78 6.38
C LYS A 464 9.59 -9.95 4.86
N ARG A 465 9.68 -11.20 4.42
CA ARG A 465 9.60 -11.58 3.00
C ARG A 465 8.17 -11.61 2.48
N SER A 466 7.20 -11.75 3.38
CA SER A 466 5.77 -11.76 3.05
C SER A 466 5.01 -10.92 4.08
N GLU A 467 4.33 -9.89 3.62
CA GLU A 467 3.49 -9.02 4.42
C GLU A 467 2.01 -9.24 4.08
N VAL A 468 1.13 -9.16 5.08
CA VAL A 468 -0.31 -9.31 4.91
C VAL A 468 -1.04 -8.11 5.50
N MET A 469 -1.69 -7.32 4.65
CA MET A 469 -2.43 -6.12 5.04
C MET A 469 -3.89 -6.48 5.32
N ARG A 470 -4.27 -6.51 6.59
CA ARG A 470 -5.59 -6.99 7.06
C ARG A 470 -6.67 -5.90 7.10
N ARG A 471 -6.26 -4.63 7.26
CA ARG A 471 -7.18 -3.51 7.41
C ARG A 471 -7.64 -2.96 6.06
N CYS A 472 -8.93 -2.65 5.96
CA CYS A 472 -9.51 -1.96 4.81
C CYS A 472 -9.88 -0.54 5.21
N TYR A 473 -9.16 0.44 4.70
CA TYR A 473 -9.39 1.87 4.98
C TYR A 473 -10.40 2.50 4.02
N ARG A 474 -10.51 1.97 2.81
CA ARG A 474 -11.33 2.55 1.75
C ARG A 474 -12.80 2.15 1.87
N THR A 475 -13.06 0.85 1.71
CA THR A 475 -14.41 0.32 1.59
C THR A 475 -15.05 0.12 2.96
N PRO A 476 -16.25 0.64 3.19
CA PRO A 476 -16.98 0.39 4.43
C PRO A 476 -17.16 -1.09 4.74
N GLY A 477 -17.09 -1.46 6.01
CA GLY A 477 -17.21 -2.85 6.46
C GLY A 477 -18.39 -3.61 5.83
N PRO A 478 -19.64 -3.10 5.90
CA PRO A 478 -20.80 -3.77 5.32
C PRO A 478 -20.71 -4.00 3.80
N ILE A 479 -20.12 -3.06 3.05
CA ILE A 479 -19.94 -3.22 1.60
C ILE A 479 -18.84 -4.25 1.31
N LEU A 480 -17.72 -4.20 2.03
CA LEU A 480 -16.62 -5.15 1.85
C LEU A 480 -17.04 -6.58 2.17
N THR A 481 -17.76 -6.79 3.27
CA THR A 481 -18.23 -8.12 3.66
C THR A 481 -19.26 -8.67 2.68
N ALA A 482 -20.18 -7.82 2.19
CA ALA A 482 -21.11 -8.18 1.14
C ALA A 482 -20.39 -8.53 -0.17
N ALA A 483 -19.39 -7.77 -0.56
CA ALA A 483 -18.58 -8.04 -1.75
C ALA A 483 -17.88 -9.41 -1.65
N HIS A 484 -17.28 -9.76 -0.51
CA HIS A 484 -16.68 -11.08 -0.29
C HIS A 484 -17.73 -12.19 -0.36
N ALA A 485 -18.88 -12.02 0.31
CA ALA A 485 -19.89 -13.05 0.38
C ALA A 485 -20.48 -13.35 -0.99
N ILE A 486 -20.86 -12.32 -1.78
CA ILE A 486 -21.47 -12.51 -3.10
C ILE A 486 -20.42 -12.99 -4.12
N GLY A 487 -19.19 -12.46 -4.07
CA GLY A 487 -18.10 -12.86 -4.97
C GLY A 487 -17.68 -14.32 -4.77
N MET A 488 -17.56 -14.76 -3.52
CA MET A 488 -17.23 -16.15 -3.18
C MET A 488 -18.42 -17.11 -3.33
N GLY A 489 -19.65 -16.59 -3.34
CA GLY A 489 -20.87 -17.40 -3.33
C GLY A 489 -21.06 -18.14 -2.01
N LEU A 490 -20.80 -17.48 -0.86
CA LEU A 490 -20.85 -18.12 0.46
C LEU A 490 -22.26 -18.62 0.81
N LEU A 491 -23.30 -17.87 0.42
CA LEU A 491 -24.70 -18.20 0.73
C LEU A 491 -25.40 -19.00 -0.38
N ARG A 492 -24.67 -19.45 -1.39
CA ARG A 492 -25.24 -20.29 -2.46
C ARG A 492 -25.77 -21.62 -1.91
N PRO A 493 -26.97 -22.05 -2.35
CA PRO A 493 -27.52 -23.36 -1.98
C PRO A 493 -26.60 -24.54 -2.33
N GLU A 494 -25.83 -24.46 -3.45
CA GLU A 494 -24.95 -25.54 -3.92
C GLU A 494 -23.57 -25.51 -3.20
N GLY A 495 -23.26 -24.47 -2.44
CA GLY A 495 -21.99 -24.21 -1.76
C GLY A 495 -21.13 -23.18 -2.49
N MET A 496 -20.10 -22.70 -1.81
CA MET A 496 -19.19 -21.67 -2.31
C MET A 496 -18.47 -22.08 -3.60
N LEU A 497 -18.22 -21.11 -4.47
CA LEU A 497 -17.51 -21.31 -5.74
C LEU A 497 -16.02 -20.95 -5.64
N ALA A 498 -15.72 -19.87 -4.99
CA ALA A 498 -14.38 -19.45 -4.63
C ALA A 498 -14.36 -19.19 -3.13
N GLY A 499 -13.20 -19.27 -2.49
CA GLY A 499 -13.13 -18.93 -1.08
C GLY A 499 -11.92 -19.53 -0.39
N ILE A 500 -11.88 -19.30 0.92
CA ILE A 500 -10.82 -19.73 1.81
C ILE A 500 -11.32 -20.92 2.59
N THR A 501 -10.57 -22.00 2.60
CA THR A 501 -10.96 -23.28 3.20
C THR A 501 -10.27 -23.57 4.54
N ASN A 502 -9.57 -22.61 5.09
CA ASN A 502 -8.94 -22.72 6.41
C ASN A 502 -9.14 -21.45 7.24
N LYS A 503 -9.05 -21.60 8.56
CA LYS A 503 -9.28 -20.54 9.51
C LYS A 503 -8.17 -19.47 9.47
N ASP A 504 -6.93 -19.88 9.30
CA ASP A 504 -5.76 -19.00 9.42
C ASP A 504 -5.74 -17.98 8.27
N ASP A 505 -6.07 -18.41 7.04
CA ASP A 505 -6.14 -17.50 5.91
C ASP A 505 -7.33 -16.52 6.00
N TRP A 506 -8.48 -16.92 6.58
CA TRP A 506 -9.54 -15.99 6.92
C TRP A 506 -9.08 -14.94 7.93
N ASN A 507 -8.33 -15.37 8.97
CA ASN A 507 -7.77 -14.44 9.97
C ASN A 507 -6.75 -13.48 9.33
N LYS A 508 -5.94 -13.96 8.37
CA LYS A 508 -4.97 -13.13 7.64
C LYS A 508 -5.66 -11.99 6.87
N ILE A 509 -6.84 -12.20 6.33
CA ILE A 509 -7.61 -11.15 5.65
C ILE A 509 -8.55 -10.38 6.58
N GLY A 510 -8.44 -10.56 7.88
CA GLY A 510 -9.12 -9.76 8.91
C GLY A 510 -10.49 -10.26 9.31
N TYR A 511 -10.80 -11.56 9.14
CA TYR A 511 -12.04 -12.17 9.62
C TYR A 511 -11.81 -13.13 10.79
N ASP A 512 -12.68 -13.07 11.77
CA ASP A 512 -12.80 -14.08 12.80
C ASP A 512 -13.65 -15.25 12.32
N VAL A 513 -13.23 -16.48 12.62
CA VAL A 513 -13.92 -17.68 12.15
C VAL A 513 -14.33 -18.57 13.31
N LYS A 514 -15.62 -18.96 13.32
CA LYS A 514 -16.18 -20.02 14.16
C LYS A 514 -16.60 -21.20 13.27
N GLY A 515 -16.18 -22.39 13.64
CA GLY A 515 -16.43 -23.62 12.87
C GLY A 515 -15.15 -24.34 12.47
N ASP A 516 -15.29 -25.44 11.73
CA ASP A 516 -14.16 -26.26 11.27
C ASP A 516 -14.38 -26.71 9.81
N PHE A 517 -13.58 -26.20 8.91
CA PHE A 517 -13.62 -26.53 7.47
C PHE A 517 -13.32 -28.00 7.16
N ARG A 518 -12.75 -28.75 8.07
CA ARG A 518 -12.56 -30.18 7.93
C ARG A 518 -13.86 -30.97 8.07
N ARG A 519 -14.94 -30.35 8.55
CA ARG A 519 -16.25 -30.96 8.81
C ARG A 519 -17.28 -30.51 7.78
N VAL A 520 -17.33 -31.23 6.67
CA VAL A 520 -18.34 -31.01 5.62
C VAL A 520 -19.77 -31.11 6.17
N GLY A 521 -20.65 -30.23 5.73
CA GLY A 521 -22.07 -30.18 6.16
C GLY A 521 -22.28 -29.46 7.49
N LYS A 522 -21.24 -28.89 8.11
CA LYS A 522 -21.37 -28.09 9.34
C LYS A 522 -21.34 -26.60 9.03
N PRO A 523 -22.01 -25.78 9.88
CA PRO A 523 -22.00 -24.34 9.71
C PRO A 523 -20.62 -23.75 10.03
N ILE A 524 -20.21 -22.79 9.21
CA ILE A 524 -19.06 -21.92 9.40
C ILE A 524 -19.59 -20.50 9.53
N THR A 525 -19.17 -19.80 10.57
CA THR A 525 -19.49 -18.39 10.76
C THR A 525 -18.22 -17.58 10.61
N VAL A 526 -18.24 -16.59 9.73
CA VAL A 526 -17.18 -15.60 9.52
C VAL A 526 -17.71 -14.22 9.92
N HIS A 527 -16.93 -13.51 10.71
CA HIS A 527 -17.25 -12.16 11.20
C HIS A 527 -16.08 -11.22 10.92
N ARG A 528 -16.37 -10.01 10.45
CA ARG A 528 -15.36 -8.99 10.25
C ARG A 528 -15.42 -7.95 11.38
N PRO A 529 -14.43 -7.96 12.29
CA PRO A 529 -14.38 -7.01 13.40
C PRO A 529 -14.16 -5.56 12.92
N PRO A 530 -14.73 -4.55 13.62
CA PRO A 530 -14.58 -3.13 13.26
C PRO A 530 -13.13 -2.65 13.15
N GLN A 531 -12.20 -3.18 13.98
CA GLN A 531 -10.79 -2.83 13.93
C GLN A 531 -10.11 -3.19 12.60
N HIS A 532 -10.68 -4.11 11.82
CA HIS A 532 -10.20 -4.46 10.47
C HIS A 532 -10.94 -3.70 9.36
N SER A 533 -11.94 -2.89 9.71
CA SER A 533 -12.66 -1.99 8.81
C SER A 533 -12.82 -0.60 9.46
N PRO A 534 -11.72 0.16 9.62
CA PRO A 534 -11.71 1.42 10.37
C PRO A 534 -12.46 2.56 9.69
N ASN A 535 -13.06 2.34 8.50
CA ASN A 535 -13.88 3.35 7.83
C ASN A 535 -15.15 3.66 8.67
N PRO A 536 -15.25 4.83 9.33
CA PRO A 536 -16.33 5.14 10.28
C PRO A 536 -17.62 5.62 9.62
N ILE A 537 -17.80 5.43 8.31
CA ILE A 537 -18.95 6.00 7.59
C ILE A 537 -20.28 5.47 8.12
N SER A 538 -20.35 4.22 8.60
CA SER A 538 -21.55 3.67 9.22
C SER A 538 -21.99 4.46 10.44
N GLU A 539 -21.03 4.96 11.24
CA GLU A 539 -21.29 5.79 12.40
C GLU A 539 -21.66 7.23 11.99
N LEU A 540 -20.98 7.74 10.95
CA LEU A 540 -21.19 9.11 10.47
C LEU A 540 -22.50 9.27 9.70
N TRP A 541 -22.89 8.31 8.88
CA TRP A 541 -24.10 8.37 8.04
C TRP A 541 -25.27 7.60 8.61
N GLY A 542 -25.05 6.39 9.06
CA GLY A 542 -26.04 5.37 9.37
C GLY A 542 -26.15 4.34 8.24
N THR A 543 -27.22 3.58 8.23
CA THR A 543 -27.50 2.54 7.23
C THR A 543 -28.74 2.90 6.42
N PRO A 544 -28.87 2.40 5.15
CA PRO A 544 -27.98 1.47 4.45
C PRO A 544 -26.80 2.17 3.76
N LEU A 545 -25.66 1.47 3.64
CA LEU A 545 -24.51 1.87 2.82
C LEU A 545 -24.46 1.13 1.49
N LEU A 546 -25.11 -0.02 1.41
CA LEU A 546 -25.26 -0.84 0.21
C LEU A 546 -26.75 -1.07 -0.03
N GLU A 547 -27.21 -0.70 -1.22
CA GLU A 547 -28.57 -0.89 -1.68
C GLU A 547 -28.61 -1.82 -2.88
N PHE A 548 -29.65 -2.63 -2.99
CA PHE A 548 -29.93 -3.46 -4.14
C PHE A 548 -31.37 -3.32 -4.59
N GLN A 549 -31.54 -2.94 -5.86
CA GLN A 549 -32.85 -2.73 -6.48
C GLN A 549 -33.00 -3.58 -7.74
N THR A 550 -34.22 -4.05 -8.01
CA THR A 550 -34.56 -4.80 -9.23
C THR A 550 -35.66 -4.06 -9.99
N TYR A 551 -35.55 -4.06 -11.31
CA TYR A 551 -36.45 -3.33 -12.20
C TYR A 551 -37.11 -4.29 -13.20
N GLY A 552 -38.29 -3.92 -13.71
CA GLY A 552 -39.00 -4.67 -14.72
C GLY A 552 -38.38 -4.54 -16.12
N SER A 553 -37.71 -3.43 -16.36
CA SER A 553 -37.08 -3.13 -17.65
C SER A 553 -35.77 -2.36 -17.48
N ARG A 554 -34.92 -2.38 -18.51
CA ARG A 554 -33.67 -1.58 -18.56
C ARG A 554 -33.99 -0.08 -18.54
N GLN A 555 -35.07 0.35 -19.18
CA GLN A 555 -35.52 1.73 -19.18
C GLN A 555 -35.84 2.25 -17.75
N GLU A 556 -36.53 1.43 -16.94
CA GLU A 556 -36.81 1.77 -15.54
C GLU A 556 -35.53 1.84 -14.71
N GLU A 557 -34.62 0.91 -14.90
CA GLU A 557 -33.30 0.92 -14.22
C GLU A 557 -32.51 2.18 -14.55
N MET A 558 -32.42 2.56 -15.82
CA MET A 558 -31.70 3.76 -16.26
C MET A 558 -32.35 5.05 -15.77
N THR A 559 -33.68 5.10 -15.73
CA THR A 559 -34.43 6.24 -15.17
C THR A 559 -34.10 6.43 -13.69
N ALA A 560 -34.17 5.34 -12.91
CA ALA A 560 -33.82 5.39 -11.49
C ALA A 560 -32.32 5.75 -11.27
N LEU A 561 -31.43 5.26 -12.12
CA LEU A 561 -30.01 5.63 -12.08
C LEU A 561 -29.81 7.14 -12.28
N ALA A 562 -30.43 7.73 -13.31
CA ALA A 562 -30.33 9.15 -13.59
C ALA A 562 -30.89 10.01 -12.44
N GLU A 563 -32.07 9.65 -11.91
CA GLU A 563 -32.69 10.34 -10.77
C GLU A 563 -31.78 10.29 -9.52
N ASN A 564 -31.18 9.15 -9.22
CA ASN A 564 -30.27 8.98 -8.09
C ASN A 564 -28.96 9.78 -8.28
N ILE A 565 -28.39 9.79 -9.48
CA ILE A 565 -27.20 10.60 -9.80
C ILE A 565 -27.51 12.10 -9.61
N MET A 566 -28.62 12.58 -10.17
CA MET A 566 -29.04 13.97 -10.02
C MET A 566 -29.30 14.33 -8.55
N HIS A 567 -29.93 13.44 -7.79
CA HIS A 567 -30.12 13.65 -6.36
C HIS A 567 -28.78 13.82 -5.63
N ASN A 568 -27.79 12.96 -5.92
CA ASN A 568 -26.48 13.02 -5.30
C ASN A 568 -25.71 14.31 -5.67
N ILE A 569 -25.85 14.80 -6.89
CA ILE A 569 -25.21 16.05 -7.33
C ILE A 569 -25.88 17.25 -6.67
N VAL A 570 -27.23 17.32 -6.73
CA VAL A 570 -27.99 18.52 -6.33
C VAL A 570 -28.18 18.58 -4.81
N HIS A 571 -28.55 17.46 -4.16
CA HIS A 571 -28.91 17.43 -2.75
C HIS A 571 -27.78 16.98 -1.83
N ASP A 572 -26.95 16.04 -2.28
CA ASP A 572 -25.82 15.52 -1.52
C ASP A 572 -24.50 16.26 -1.79
N SER A 573 -24.48 17.18 -2.76
CA SER A 573 -23.31 17.99 -3.15
C SER A 573 -22.09 17.16 -3.56
N LEU A 574 -22.28 15.96 -4.12
CA LEU A 574 -21.21 15.16 -4.66
C LEU A 574 -20.72 15.75 -5.98
N ASN A 575 -19.39 15.77 -6.17
CA ASN A 575 -18.79 16.19 -7.42
C ASN A 575 -18.94 15.06 -8.47
N PRO A 576 -19.58 15.32 -9.63
CA PRO A 576 -19.78 14.29 -10.65
C PRO A 576 -18.48 13.64 -11.12
N SER A 577 -17.39 14.41 -11.22
CA SER A 577 -16.14 13.95 -11.82
C SER A 577 -15.41 12.86 -11.03
N ARG A 578 -15.44 12.91 -9.69
CA ARG A 578 -14.59 12.05 -8.85
C ARG A 578 -15.32 11.34 -7.72
N ASP A 579 -16.50 11.83 -7.37
CA ASP A 579 -17.24 11.27 -6.25
C ASP A 579 -18.29 10.26 -6.70
N ILE A 580 -18.67 10.27 -7.99
CA ILE A 580 -19.66 9.37 -8.57
C ILE A 580 -19.02 8.52 -9.66
N LEU A 581 -19.24 7.20 -9.60
CA LEU A 581 -18.76 6.23 -10.57
C LEU A 581 -19.88 5.26 -10.93
N VAL A 582 -20.17 5.12 -12.21
CA VAL A 582 -21.05 4.06 -12.74
C VAL A 582 -20.20 2.93 -13.31
N VAL A 583 -20.35 1.74 -12.74
CA VAL A 583 -19.62 0.52 -13.13
C VAL A 583 -20.55 -0.42 -13.86
N ILE A 584 -20.20 -0.77 -15.10
CA ILE A 584 -20.95 -1.74 -15.91
C ILE A 584 -20.33 -3.13 -15.77
N VAL A 585 -21.16 -4.13 -15.45
CA VAL A 585 -20.76 -5.53 -15.30
C VAL A 585 -21.41 -6.42 -16.36
N GLY A 586 -20.76 -7.54 -16.68
CA GLY A 586 -21.18 -8.52 -17.69
C GLY A 586 -20.02 -9.03 -18.53
N SER A 587 -20.30 -9.86 -19.53
CA SER A 587 -19.32 -10.24 -20.55
C SER A 587 -18.87 -9.02 -21.36
N ASN A 588 -17.73 -9.14 -22.07
CA ASN A 588 -17.19 -7.99 -22.81
C ASN A 588 -18.19 -7.39 -23.81
N SER A 589 -18.97 -8.20 -24.52
CA SER A 589 -19.99 -7.72 -25.47
C SER A 589 -21.17 -7.07 -24.75
N GLU A 590 -21.75 -7.75 -23.75
CA GLU A 590 -22.88 -7.24 -22.99
C GLU A 590 -22.53 -5.94 -22.26
N ALA A 591 -21.34 -5.89 -21.64
CA ALA A 591 -20.89 -4.68 -20.95
C ALA A 591 -20.60 -3.51 -21.89
N MET A 592 -20.13 -3.76 -23.12
CA MET A 592 -19.89 -2.73 -24.11
C MET A 592 -21.19 -2.12 -24.65
N GLU A 593 -22.18 -2.97 -24.91
CA GLU A 593 -23.52 -2.54 -25.37
C GLU A 593 -24.21 -1.74 -24.25
N LEU A 594 -24.19 -2.25 -23.02
CA LEU A 594 -24.82 -1.61 -21.88
C LEU A 594 -24.11 -0.29 -21.50
N GLU A 595 -22.77 -0.22 -21.60
CA GLU A 595 -22.01 1.04 -21.39
C GLU A 595 -22.49 2.13 -22.34
N THR A 596 -22.68 1.78 -23.62
CA THR A 596 -23.17 2.71 -24.65
C THR A 596 -24.61 3.14 -24.39
N GLU A 597 -25.48 2.19 -24.03
CA GLU A 597 -26.90 2.45 -23.74
C GLU A 597 -27.05 3.36 -22.51
N VAL A 598 -26.38 3.05 -21.41
CA VAL A 598 -26.39 3.85 -20.17
C VAL A 598 -25.84 5.26 -20.43
N ALA A 599 -24.73 5.37 -21.15
CA ALA A 599 -24.11 6.64 -21.46
C ALA A 599 -25.04 7.54 -22.28
N SER A 600 -25.62 6.99 -23.37
CA SER A 600 -26.57 7.74 -24.21
C SER A 600 -27.79 8.19 -23.42
N PHE A 601 -28.35 7.30 -22.59
CA PHE A 601 -29.50 7.63 -21.75
C PHE A 601 -29.19 8.76 -20.75
N LEU A 602 -28.04 8.70 -20.06
CA LEU A 602 -27.67 9.76 -19.10
C LEU A 602 -27.46 11.11 -19.79
N MET A 603 -26.86 11.15 -20.99
CA MET A 603 -26.72 12.36 -21.78
C MET A 603 -28.09 12.93 -22.18
N ASP A 604 -29.06 12.08 -22.56
CA ASP A 604 -30.44 12.50 -22.87
C ASP A 604 -31.19 13.08 -21.64
N GLN A 605 -30.68 12.83 -20.43
CA GLN A 605 -31.16 13.39 -19.16
C GLN A 605 -30.33 14.61 -18.67
N ASP A 606 -29.58 15.25 -19.55
CA ASP A 606 -28.71 16.42 -19.26
C ASP A 606 -27.65 16.11 -18.17
N ILE A 607 -27.18 14.87 -18.09
CA ILE A 607 -26.08 14.48 -17.21
C ILE A 607 -24.80 14.35 -18.04
N ASP A 608 -23.85 15.24 -17.80
CA ASP A 608 -22.54 15.15 -18.43
C ASP A 608 -21.81 13.87 -17.98
N ILE A 609 -21.34 13.08 -18.95
CA ILE A 609 -20.66 11.81 -18.70
C ILE A 609 -19.26 11.77 -19.30
N TYR A 610 -18.42 10.90 -18.75
CA TYR A 610 -17.11 10.58 -19.30
C TYR A 610 -16.90 9.05 -19.35
N ILE A 611 -16.60 8.53 -20.55
CA ILE A 611 -16.19 7.15 -20.75
C ILE A 611 -14.69 7.14 -21.02
N PRO A 612 -13.84 6.50 -20.18
CA PRO A 612 -12.37 6.60 -20.26
C PRO A 612 -11.74 6.17 -21.59
N THR A 613 -12.46 5.42 -22.41
CA THR A 613 -11.94 4.87 -23.67
C THR A 613 -12.85 5.11 -24.88
N ALA A 614 -13.94 5.85 -24.72
CA ALA A 614 -14.82 6.13 -25.84
C ALA A 614 -14.17 7.12 -26.79
N LEU A 615 -14.32 6.85 -28.08
CA LEU A 615 -13.83 7.72 -29.17
C LEU A 615 -14.93 8.63 -29.72
N THR A 616 -16.20 8.32 -29.49
CA THR A 616 -17.33 8.93 -30.20
C THR A 616 -18.47 9.45 -29.30
N ILE A 617 -18.52 9.09 -28.03
CA ILE A 617 -19.66 9.36 -27.13
C ILE A 617 -19.35 10.42 -26.08
N ASN A 618 -18.09 10.80 -25.87
CA ASN A 618 -17.72 11.77 -24.85
C ASN A 618 -17.83 13.22 -25.35
N ASP A 619 -18.89 13.91 -25.00
CA ASP A 619 -19.06 15.33 -25.35
C ASP A 619 -18.11 16.28 -24.64
N LEU A 620 -17.65 15.88 -23.43
CA LEU A 620 -16.69 16.64 -22.63
C LEU A 620 -15.26 16.58 -23.18
N VAL A 621 -14.97 15.62 -24.05
CA VAL A 621 -13.62 15.44 -24.61
C VAL A 621 -13.61 15.93 -26.05
N PRO A 622 -12.74 16.86 -26.43
CA PRO A 622 -12.58 17.27 -27.83
C PRO A 622 -12.38 16.02 -28.70
N GLN A 623 -12.95 16.08 -29.91
CA GLN A 623 -12.84 14.96 -30.85
C GLN A 623 -11.40 14.49 -31.03
N TRP A 624 -11.22 13.18 -31.36
CA TRP A 624 -9.97 12.58 -31.79
C TRP A 624 -9.01 13.61 -32.44
N PRO A 625 -7.73 13.72 -32.07
CA PRO A 625 -6.89 12.70 -31.42
C PRO A 625 -6.57 12.90 -29.92
N ASN A 626 -7.30 13.73 -29.20
CA ASN A 626 -6.94 14.16 -27.84
C ASN A 626 -7.49 13.27 -26.72
N ASN A 627 -7.98 12.08 -27.04
CA ASN A 627 -8.43 11.16 -26.02
C ASN A 627 -7.21 10.52 -25.31
N ASP A 628 -7.03 10.82 -24.04
CA ASP A 628 -5.94 10.28 -23.21
C ASP A 628 -6.37 8.95 -22.56
N PRO A 629 -5.87 7.80 -23.02
CA PRO A 629 -6.26 6.50 -22.50
C PRO A 629 -5.72 6.23 -21.08
N ASP A 630 -4.84 7.07 -20.58
CA ASP A 630 -4.29 7.01 -19.24
C ASP A 630 -5.12 7.80 -18.22
N LYS A 631 -6.12 8.57 -18.72
CA LYS A 631 -7.05 9.36 -17.92
C LYS A 631 -8.33 8.59 -17.63
N PHE A 632 -8.72 8.52 -16.36
CA PHE A 632 -9.94 7.84 -15.90
C PHE A 632 -11.09 8.81 -15.58
N TRP A 633 -10.77 10.02 -15.17
CA TRP A 633 -11.71 11.07 -14.76
C TRP A 633 -11.64 12.27 -15.69
N HIS A 634 -12.78 12.91 -15.94
CA HIS A 634 -12.83 14.19 -16.61
C HIS A 634 -13.65 15.18 -15.78
N GLU A 635 -13.16 16.42 -15.66
CA GLU A 635 -13.84 17.44 -14.89
C GLU A 635 -15.21 17.74 -15.49
N GLY A 636 -16.24 17.80 -14.64
CA GLY A 636 -17.63 18.04 -15.00
C GLY A 636 -18.46 16.80 -15.28
N GLY A 637 -17.87 15.67 -15.66
CA GLY A 637 -18.61 14.48 -16.08
C GLY A 637 -18.60 13.32 -15.10
N VAL A 638 -19.74 12.65 -14.96
CA VAL A 638 -19.85 11.35 -14.26
C VAL A 638 -19.14 10.28 -15.06
N THR A 639 -18.23 9.55 -14.43
CA THR A 639 -17.52 8.46 -15.12
C THR A 639 -18.41 7.23 -15.25
N VAL A 640 -18.65 6.79 -16.48
CA VAL A 640 -19.29 5.51 -16.83
C VAL A 640 -18.21 4.58 -17.38
N SER A 641 -18.01 3.41 -16.76
CA SER A 641 -16.89 2.54 -17.10
C SER A 641 -17.19 1.07 -16.89
N ARG A 642 -16.72 0.25 -17.82
CA ARG A 642 -16.70 -1.21 -17.64
C ARG A 642 -15.75 -1.59 -16.50
N ILE A 643 -16.05 -2.69 -15.84
CA ILE A 643 -15.36 -3.15 -14.65
C ILE A 643 -13.83 -3.26 -14.81
N ASN A 644 -13.35 -3.75 -15.96
CA ASN A 644 -11.91 -3.91 -16.22
C ASN A 644 -11.14 -2.59 -16.19
N ARG A 645 -11.81 -1.47 -16.52
CA ARG A 645 -11.23 -0.13 -16.48
C ARG A 645 -11.41 0.56 -15.14
N ALA A 646 -12.51 0.25 -14.43
CA ALA A 646 -12.79 0.79 -13.09
C ALA A 646 -11.87 0.20 -12.02
N LYS A 647 -11.21 -0.93 -12.31
CA LYS A 647 -10.26 -1.57 -11.38
C LYS A 647 -9.12 -0.61 -11.01
N GLY A 648 -8.78 -0.56 -9.72
CA GLY A 648 -7.77 0.36 -9.16
C GLY A 648 -8.29 1.76 -8.85
N HIS A 649 -9.43 2.18 -9.42
CA HIS A 649 -10.07 3.48 -9.11
C HIS A 649 -11.09 3.36 -7.97
N GLU A 650 -11.54 4.50 -7.46
CA GLU A 650 -12.48 4.58 -6.34
C GLU A 650 -13.35 5.84 -6.44
N ALA A 651 -14.55 5.78 -5.87
CA ALA A 651 -15.47 6.91 -5.76
C ALA A 651 -16.21 6.90 -4.42
N ASP A 652 -16.79 8.03 -4.04
CA ASP A 652 -17.57 8.15 -2.82
C ASP A 652 -18.91 7.41 -2.96
N MET A 653 -19.54 7.50 -4.12
CA MET A 653 -20.76 6.76 -4.52
C MET A 653 -20.48 5.91 -5.77
N VAL A 654 -20.79 4.64 -5.70
CA VAL A 654 -20.64 3.69 -6.82
C VAL A 654 -21.98 3.08 -7.19
N TYR A 655 -22.36 3.23 -8.46
CA TYR A 655 -23.50 2.55 -9.05
C TYR A 655 -23.02 1.36 -9.87
N VAL A 656 -23.54 0.16 -9.59
CA VAL A 656 -23.21 -1.08 -10.32
C VAL A 656 -24.43 -1.48 -11.13
N VAL A 657 -24.33 -1.40 -12.46
CA VAL A 657 -25.41 -1.63 -13.40
C VAL A 657 -25.16 -2.92 -14.20
N GLY A 658 -26.19 -3.69 -14.47
CA GLY A 658 -26.10 -4.94 -15.24
C GLY A 658 -25.89 -6.18 -14.36
N PHE A 659 -26.37 -6.18 -13.13
CA PHE A 659 -26.28 -7.37 -12.27
C PHE A 659 -26.95 -8.61 -12.88
N ASP A 660 -28.01 -8.43 -13.69
CA ASP A 660 -28.65 -9.51 -14.46
C ASP A 660 -27.65 -10.26 -15.39
N ASN A 661 -26.66 -9.58 -15.97
CA ASN A 661 -25.62 -10.19 -16.79
C ASN A 661 -24.77 -11.18 -15.98
N VAL A 662 -24.45 -10.82 -14.74
CA VAL A 662 -23.74 -11.70 -13.80
C VAL A 662 -24.67 -12.81 -13.30
N ALA A 663 -25.89 -12.47 -12.91
CA ALA A 663 -26.84 -13.40 -12.31
C ALA A 663 -27.26 -14.53 -13.25
N ARG A 664 -27.30 -14.29 -14.58
CA ARG A 664 -27.49 -15.34 -15.59
C ARG A 664 -26.35 -16.37 -15.61
N ASN A 665 -25.15 -15.98 -15.22
CA ASN A 665 -23.94 -16.78 -15.21
C ASN A 665 -23.43 -17.00 -13.76
N GLU A 666 -24.32 -17.18 -12.81
CA GLU A 666 -24.03 -17.18 -11.37
C GLU A 666 -22.99 -18.21 -10.90
N SER A 667 -22.79 -19.28 -11.66
CA SER A 667 -21.81 -20.34 -11.39
C SER A 667 -20.41 -20.07 -11.97
N ASP A 668 -20.24 -18.95 -12.68
CA ASP A 668 -18.95 -18.48 -13.19
C ASP A 668 -18.25 -17.62 -12.12
N VAL A 669 -17.07 -18.05 -11.71
CA VAL A 669 -16.25 -17.36 -10.69
C VAL A 669 -15.81 -15.97 -11.17
N ASN A 670 -15.47 -15.83 -12.46
CA ASN A 670 -15.01 -14.57 -13.01
C ASN A 670 -16.15 -13.54 -13.08
N CYS A 671 -17.36 -13.97 -13.46
CA CYS A 671 -18.55 -13.13 -13.43
C CYS A 671 -18.85 -12.64 -11.99
N ARG A 672 -18.78 -13.51 -11.00
CA ARG A 672 -18.98 -13.12 -9.59
C ARG A 672 -17.91 -12.18 -9.06
N ASN A 673 -16.65 -12.39 -9.47
CA ASN A 673 -15.55 -11.49 -9.13
C ASN A 673 -15.75 -10.06 -9.63
N GLN A 674 -16.49 -9.86 -10.72
CA GLN A 674 -16.83 -8.52 -11.17
C GLN A 674 -17.63 -7.75 -10.11
N LEU A 675 -18.56 -8.41 -9.41
CA LEU A 675 -19.31 -7.77 -8.31
C LEU A 675 -18.40 -7.42 -7.13
N PHE A 676 -17.50 -8.33 -6.76
CA PHE A 676 -16.51 -8.03 -5.72
C PHE A 676 -15.68 -6.81 -6.07
N VAL A 677 -15.13 -6.78 -7.28
CA VAL A 677 -14.30 -5.66 -7.74
C VAL A 677 -15.13 -4.36 -7.81
N ALA A 678 -16.37 -4.40 -8.34
CA ALA A 678 -17.22 -3.24 -8.49
C ALA A 678 -17.62 -2.63 -7.12
N LEU A 679 -18.12 -3.43 -6.21
CA LEU A 679 -18.52 -2.98 -4.87
C LEU A 679 -17.35 -2.42 -4.06
N THR A 680 -16.16 -3.02 -4.18
CA THR A 680 -14.95 -2.54 -3.50
C THR A 680 -14.36 -1.24 -4.08
N ARG A 681 -14.99 -0.63 -5.10
CA ARG A 681 -14.62 0.73 -5.56
C ARG A 681 -15.21 1.80 -4.65
N ALA A 682 -16.24 1.47 -3.85
CA ALA A 682 -16.93 2.43 -3.01
C ALA A 682 -16.12 2.81 -1.77
N ARG A 683 -16.03 4.12 -1.51
CA ARG A 683 -15.50 4.68 -0.25
C ARG A 683 -16.60 5.03 0.74
N GLY A 684 -17.81 5.28 0.25
CA GLY A 684 -18.95 5.67 1.05
C GLY A 684 -20.16 4.77 0.83
N TRP A 685 -20.71 4.78 -0.34
CA TRP A 685 -21.97 4.12 -0.66
C TRP A 685 -21.87 3.32 -1.96
N ALA A 686 -22.64 2.26 -2.04
CA ALA A 686 -22.82 1.50 -3.28
C ALA A 686 -24.31 1.21 -3.52
N SER A 687 -24.73 1.30 -4.79
CA SER A 687 -26.04 0.89 -5.26
C SER A 687 -25.87 -0.12 -6.38
N LEU A 688 -26.48 -1.28 -6.22
CA LEU A 688 -26.46 -2.38 -7.18
C LEU A 688 -27.84 -2.50 -7.82
N SER A 689 -27.89 -2.60 -9.15
CA SER A 689 -29.15 -2.72 -9.88
C SER A 689 -29.11 -3.84 -10.94
N GLY A 690 -30.29 -4.37 -11.25
CA GLY A 690 -30.45 -5.36 -12.31
C GLY A 690 -31.90 -5.51 -12.75
N VAL A 691 -32.08 -6.10 -13.93
CA VAL A 691 -33.40 -6.31 -14.55
C VAL A 691 -33.84 -7.77 -14.40
N GLY A 692 -35.13 -7.98 -14.24
CA GLY A 692 -35.74 -9.31 -14.15
C GLY A 692 -35.65 -9.94 -12.76
N ASN A 693 -35.68 -11.28 -12.72
CA ASN A 693 -35.67 -12.04 -11.46
C ASN A 693 -34.76 -13.27 -11.60
N TYR A 694 -33.73 -13.35 -10.77
CA TYR A 694 -32.74 -14.43 -10.78
C TYR A 694 -32.51 -14.94 -9.33
N PRO A 695 -32.17 -16.23 -9.14
CA PRO A 695 -31.88 -16.78 -7.80
C PRO A 695 -30.75 -16.02 -7.07
N MET A 696 -29.77 -15.52 -7.78
CA MET A 696 -28.67 -14.74 -7.22
C MET A 696 -29.14 -13.39 -6.60
N TYR A 697 -30.31 -12.90 -6.96
CA TYR A 697 -30.90 -11.71 -6.35
C TYR A 697 -31.33 -11.98 -4.92
N ASP A 698 -31.88 -13.16 -4.63
CA ASP A 698 -32.24 -13.57 -3.28
C ASP A 698 -30.98 -13.79 -2.41
N GLU A 699 -29.91 -14.36 -3.01
CA GLU A 699 -28.60 -14.44 -2.37
C GLU A 699 -28.10 -13.05 -1.98
N MET A 700 -28.17 -12.07 -2.88
CA MET A 700 -27.75 -10.69 -2.62
C MET A 700 -28.54 -10.02 -1.50
N ARG A 701 -29.87 -10.20 -1.45
CA ARG A 701 -30.71 -9.71 -0.35
C ARG A 701 -30.32 -10.32 0.99
N GLN A 702 -30.04 -11.64 1.01
CA GLN A 702 -29.56 -12.33 2.21
C GLN A 702 -28.17 -11.81 2.64
N VAL A 703 -27.28 -11.57 1.71
CA VAL A 703 -25.94 -11.01 1.95
C VAL A 703 -26.06 -9.64 2.61
N ILE A 704 -26.89 -8.74 2.08
CA ILE A 704 -27.10 -7.40 2.65
C ILE A 704 -27.69 -7.50 4.08
N ALA A 705 -28.67 -8.39 4.27
CA ALA A 705 -29.31 -8.60 5.57
C ALA A 705 -28.35 -9.20 6.62
N SER A 706 -27.30 -9.89 6.21
CA SER A 706 -26.30 -10.51 7.11
C SER A 706 -25.33 -9.50 7.73
N GLY A 707 -25.13 -8.32 7.10
CA GLY A 707 -24.23 -7.29 7.60
C GLY A 707 -22.76 -7.70 7.59
N ASP A 708 -22.13 -7.71 8.77
CA ASP A 708 -20.70 -8.02 8.96
C ASP A 708 -20.41 -9.48 9.35
N THR A 709 -21.46 -10.30 9.43
CA THR A 709 -21.37 -11.69 9.92
C THR A 709 -22.15 -12.63 9.02
N PHE A 710 -21.48 -13.62 8.45
CA PHE A 710 -22.10 -14.63 7.60
C PHE A 710 -22.01 -16.01 8.23
N THR A 711 -23.11 -16.77 8.17
CA THR A 711 -23.11 -18.18 8.52
C THR A 711 -23.52 -18.99 7.29
N PHE A 712 -22.66 -19.86 6.85
CA PHE A 712 -22.88 -20.72 5.69
C PHE A 712 -22.50 -22.18 5.98
N THR A 713 -23.05 -23.10 5.20
CA THR A 713 -22.73 -24.52 5.34
C THR A 713 -21.63 -24.89 4.37
N TYR A 714 -20.47 -25.32 4.89
CA TYR A 714 -19.39 -25.83 4.06
C TYR A 714 -19.75 -27.19 3.49
N LYS A 715 -20.02 -27.26 2.17
CA LYS A 715 -20.53 -28.46 1.50
C LYS A 715 -19.45 -29.24 0.76
N ARG A 716 -18.53 -28.53 0.10
CA ARG A 716 -17.45 -29.11 -0.73
C ARG A 716 -16.34 -28.06 -0.90
N PRO A 717 -15.12 -28.48 -1.24
CA PRO A 717 -14.07 -27.54 -1.64
C PRO A 717 -14.53 -26.65 -2.80
N PRO A 718 -14.19 -25.35 -2.79
CA PRO A 718 -14.54 -24.44 -3.86
C PRO A 718 -13.80 -24.80 -5.16
N LYS A 719 -14.31 -24.30 -6.30
CA LYS A 719 -13.61 -24.40 -7.60
C LYS A 719 -12.28 -23.66 -7.58
N ARG A 720 -12.20 -22.57 -6.80
CA ARG A 720 -11.01 -21.77 -6.58
C ARG A 720 -10.77 -21.62 -5.07
N ASP A 721 -9.67 -22.19 -4.59
CA ASP A 721 -9.18 -21.94 -3.24
C ASP A 721 -8.22 -20.73 -3.27
N ILE A 722 -8.62 -19.63 -2.66
CA ILE A 722 -7.84 -18.41 -2.58
C ILE A 722 -6.97 -18.35 -1.30
N GLY A 723 -7.05 -19.38 -0.46
CA GLY A 723 -6.20 -19.52 0.72
C GLY A 723 -4.72 -19.71 0.32
N ASP A 724 -3.82 -19.21 1.16
CA ASP A 724 -2.37 -19.28 0.88
C ASP A 724 -1.83 -20.71 1.03
N GLY A 725 -2.41 -21.49 1.97
CA GLY A 725 -1.92 -22.84 2.28
C GLY A 725 -0.48 -22.88 2.79
N GLU A 726 0.21 -21.74 2.84
CA GLU A 726 1.55 -21.60 3.40
C GLU A 726 1.42 -21.27 4.88
N THR A 727 1.95 -22.11 5.74
CA THR A 727 2.16 -21.80 7.17
C THR A 727 3.26 -20.76 7.28
N VAL A 728 2.95 -19.65 7.94
CA VAL A 728 3.92 -18.59 8.29
C VAL A 728 4.87 -19.10 9.36
#